data_6732006bac6077ac74954137c38bff85
#
_entry.id   6732006bac6077ac74954137c38bff85
#
_cell.length_a   1.000
_cell.length_b   1.000
_cell.length_c   1.000
_cell.angle_alpha   90.00
_cell.angle_beta   90.00
_cell.angle_gamma   90.00
#
_symmetry.space_group_name_H-M   'P 1'
#
loop_
_entity.id
_entity.type
_entity.pdbx_description
1 polymer ?
#
loop_
_entity_poly.entity_id
_entity_poly.type
_entity_poly.pdbx_seq_one_letter_code
_entity_poly.pdbx_strand_id
1 'polypeptide(L)'
;MRIEMKKVNTIPFIVVILLCSFSAMAQNGGSSSIWKFEEASKLMEEKLYNQAAEIWKELLDDDPDNANLNYKLGYALFNSPTQRDEALPFLQRAAQLRSTGEYGSFNISGYDPFDPRETNAPAEVGFYLGRAYHLNNQFDKADEAYKKFSEEVDERHILRPLAIRGMEQTANARTLRATPLPYQVSNAGNVINMEGPDFAPVLSVDGNALFFTSRRIRPDSANKNVIDIVTGMPFENIYVSYKDREGKWQAPELININPDQGHMASINVSADGQTLFIYRSDEGDGNIYESKLVGELWSEPVLMGSDINTKAWETHGALTADGNTFYFVSDRKEGHGGRDIYRVVRLPDGQWSKAQNLGNTINTRWDEDGVFIHPNGRTMYFSSMGHNSMGGFDIFHTELQDDGTWATPTNLGYPLNTTDDDVFFITTADGRRGYFSSDQMGGYGEKDIYFVDLPSEMESEGLTVLKGFIIPPPGEELPPSTILYVTDKSTGEVSTYKPRQRDGVYVAILPPCREYNLDYRVNDKTVHSEDIFVECESAYQEINKEIYLNPVSLGDPASIVDLPEGSPPGKKEPGEPVKLPSDTTKTTTDLTDEEKETAPPRPAPDASYADEFTKQYAYNATGIDEGDARWNSFLDKVEELIAKNGTANVVIEASASKVPTKTFGSNENLSRQRMEEARKRLVDAIKARGHNADLLRLEAVNHKVQGPRYAGDPQNTEKYGKFQYVTLKVR
;
A
#
# COMPACT_ATOMS: atom_id res chain seq x y z
N MET A 1 22.18 -9.33 0.97
CA MET A 1 22.66 -10.56 1.66
C MET A 1 21.47 -11.14 2.41
N ARG A 2 20.96 -12.28 1.96
CA ARG A 2 19.76 -12.90 2.51
C ARG A 2 19.95 -13.30 3.97
N ILE A 3 19.17 -12.73 4.85
CA ILE A 3 18.81 -13.38 6.11
C ILE A 3 17.62 -14.26 5.78
N GLU A 4 17.79 -15.58 5.80
CA GLU A 4 16.69 -16.53 5.64
C GLU A 4 15.65 -16.26 6.75
N MET A 5 14.51 -15.69 6.40
CA MET A 5 13.34 -15.73 7.26
C MET A 5 12.84 -17.17 7.29
N LYS A 6 13.18 -17.89 8.35
CA LYS A 6 12.53 -19.15 8.67
C LYS A 6 11.05 -18.85 8.91
N LYS A 7 10.20 -19.61 8.20
CA LYS A 7 8.76 -19.62 8.38
C LYS A 7 8.39 -19.56 9.87
N VAL A 8 7.78 -18.48 10.30
CA VAL A 8 7.13 -18.42 11.60
C VAL A 8 5.83 -19.21 11.44
N ASN A 9 5.81 -20.42 11.98
CA ASN A 9 4.57 -21.16 12.13
C ASN A 9 3.64 -20.34 13.03
N THR A 10 2.44 -20.10 12.57
CA THR A 10 1.32 -19.56 13.33
C THR A 10 1.20 -20.29 14.67
N ILE A 11 1.59 -19.61 15.75
CA ILE A 11 1.32 -20.06 17.12
C ILE A 11 -0.03 -19.47 17.52
N PRO A 12 -1.01 -20.28 17.92
CA PRO A 12 -2.32 -19.76 18.27
C PRO A 12 -2.27 -18.98 19.58
N PHE A 13 -3.01 -17.89 19.61
CA PHE A 13 -3.48 -17.06 20.70
C PHE A 13 -3.48 -17.73 22.11
N ILE A 14 -2.37 -17.65 22.86
CA ILE A 14 -2.28 -18.00 24.29
C ILE A 14 -1.47 -16.95 25.08
N VAL A 15 -1.43 -15.70 24.70
CA VAL A 15 -0.65 -14.67 25.44
C VAL A 15 -1.51 -13.72 26.28
N VAL A 16 -2.85 -13.74 26.19
CA VAL A 16 -3.69 -12.77 26.92
C VAL A 16 -4.15 -13.25 28.31
N ILE A 17 -3.82 -14.47 28.73
CA ILE A 17 -4.29 -15.01 30.05
C ILE A 17 -3.18 -15.06 31.13
N LEU A 18 -1.95 -14.68 30.86
CA LEU A 18 -0.84 -14.72 31.82
C LEU A 18 -0.62 -13.43 32.62
N LEU A 19 -1.31 -12.35 32.32
CA LEU A 19 -1.16 -11.06 33.03
C LEU A 19 -1.97 -10.95 34.35
N CYS A 20 -2.79 -11.91 34.72
CA CYS A 20 -3.63 -11.83 35.93
C CYS A 20 -3.29 -12.80 37.07
N SER A 21 -2.19 -13.56 37.01
CA SER A 21 -1.89 -14.56 38.07
C SER A 21 -0.53 -14.42 38.76
N PHE A 22 0.22 -13.35 38.56
CA PHE A 22 1.57 -13.17 39.17
C PHE A 22 1.68 -12.09 40.26
N SER A 23 0.62 -11.79 40.99
CA SER A 23 0.69 -10.88 42.14
C SER A 23 1.16 -11.57 43.46
N ALA A 24 1.84 -12.69 43.40
CA ALA A 24 2.18 -13.45 44.62
C ALA A 24 3.60 -14.05 44.67
N MET A 25 4.60 -13.42 43.99
CA MET A 25 6.03 -13.79 44.21
C MET A 25 6.95 -12.58 44.19
N ALA A 26 6.65 -11.57 44.98
CA ALA A 26 7.56 -10.46 45.23
C ALA A 26 8.34 -10.74 46.52
N GLN A 27 9.41 -11.55 46.42
CA GLN A 27 10.50 -11.59 47.42
C GLN A 27 11.69 -12.39 46.90
N ASN A 28 12.45 -11.82 45.94
CA ASN A 28 13.88 -12.02 45.72
C ASN A 28 14.29 -11.15 44.53
N GLY A 29 14.91 -10.00 44.78
CA GLY A 29 15.31 -9.00 43.76
C GLY A 29 16.21 -9.54 42.62
N GLY A 30 16.94 -10.64 42.83
CA GLY A 30 17.79 -11.25 41.79
C GLY A 30 17.04 -12.16 40.80
N SER A 31 15.86 -12.66 41.14
CA SER A 31 15.05 -13.49 40.24
C SER A 31 14.22 -12.64 39.27
N SER A 32 13.91 -11.41 39.65
CA SER A 32 13.10 -10.47 38.84
C SER A 32 13.90 -9.87 37.68
N SER A 33 15.16 -9.48 37.91
CA SER A 33 16.01 -8.88 36.85
C SER A 33 16.45 -9.90 35.79
N ILE A 34 16.73 -11.14 36.17
CA ILE A 34 17.04 -12.23 35.22
C ILE A 34 15.84 -12.49 34.31
N TRP A 35 14.65 -12.61 34.85
CA TRP A 35 13.44 -12.84 34.06
C TRP A 35 13.15 -11.66 33.09
N LYS A 36 13.28 -10.42 33.54
CA LYS A 36 13.17 -9.23 32.69
C LYS A 36 14.18 -9.24 31.54
N PHE A 37 15.42 -9.62 31.82
CA PHE A 37 16.48 -9.72 30.81
C PHE A 37 16.14 -10.78 29.74
N GLU A 38 15.67 -11.97 30.18
CA GLU A 38 15.26 -13.04 29.26
C GLU A 38 14.05 -12.62 28.42
N GLU A 39 13.05 -11.96 29.02
CA GLU A 39 11.88 -11.44 28.31
C GLU A 39 12.26 -10.38 27.27
N ALA A 40 13.05 -9.38 27.65
CA ALA A 40 13.51 -8.35 26.72
C ALA A 40 14.38 -8.94 25.60
N SER A 41 15.23 -9.93 25.90
CA SER A 41 16.03 -10.62 24.88
C SER A 41 15.14 -11.38 23.88
N LYS A 42 14.09 -12.03 24.36
CA LYS A 42 13.10 -12.69 23.48
C LYS A 42 12.34 -11.69 22.61
N LEU A 43 11.90 -10.55 23.17
CA LEU A 43 11.26 -9.49 22.41
C LEU A 43 12.19 -8.95 21.30
N MET A 44 13.50 -8.85 21.57
CA MET A 44 14.51 -8.48 20.57
C MET A 44 14.59 -9.50 19.42
N GLU A 45 14.55 -10.81 19.72
CA GLU A 45 14.51 -11.88 18.70
C GLU A 45 13.24 -11.82 17.85
N GLU A 46 12.10 -11.48 18.48
CA GLU A 46 10.81 -11.28 17.83
C GLU A 46 10.69 -9.93 17.12
N LYS A 47 11.74 -9.07 17.17
CA LYS A 47 11.82 -7.70 16.63
C LYS A 47 10.79 -6.74 17.23
N LEU A 48 10.31 -7.03 18.43
CA LEU A 48 9.40 -6.17 19.20
C LEU A 48 10.18 -5.10 19.96
N TYR A 49 10.91 -4.27 19.23
CA TYR A 49 11.94 -3.34 19.76
C TYR A 49 11.38 -2.33 20.75
N ASN A 50 10.19 -1.75 20.49
CA ASN A 50 9.56 -0.80 21.39
C ASN A 50 9.31 -1.42 22.78
N GLN A 51 8.77 -2.65 22.81
CA GLN A 51 8.48 -3.36 24.03
C GLN A 51 9.77 -3.78 24.75
N ALA A 52 10.77 -4.23 23.99
CA ALA A 52 12.09 -4.55 24.55
C ALA A 52 12.75 -3.33 25.18
N ALA A 53 12.66 -2.15 24.54
CA ALA A 53 13.27 -0.91 25.02
C ALA A 53 12.73 -0.51 26.41
N GLU A 54 11.41 -0.66 26.65
CA GLU A 54 10.82 -0.35 27.96
C GLU A 54 11.43 -1.21 29.06
N ILE A 55 11.60 -2.52 28.82
CA ILE A 55 12.20 -3.42 29.81
C ILE A 55 13.69 -3.15 29.98
N TRP A 56 14.42 -2.83 28.89
CA TRP A 56 15.83 -2.45 29.00
C TRP A 56 16.03 -1.15 29.76
N LYS A 57 15.13 -0.17 29.64
CA LYS A 57 15.15 1.07 30.45
C LYS A 57 15.04 0.74 31.94
N GLU A 58 14.07 -0.11 32.32
CA GLU A 58 13.90 -0.53 33.72
C GLU A 58 15.14 -1.25 34.29
N LEU A 59 15.77 -2.13 33.50
CA LEU A 59 17.00 -2.81 33.93
C LEU A 59 18.20 -1.85 34.03
N LEU A 60 18.27 -0.88 33.14
CA LEU A 60 19.35 0.13 33.14
C LEU A 60 19.22 1.10 34.30
N ASP A 61 18.00 1.39 34.79
CA ASP A 61 17.82 2.23 36.01
C ASP A 61 18.46 1.61 37.25
N ASP A 62 18.50 0.27 37.33
CA ASP A 62 19.14 -0.47 38.41
C ASP A 62 20.68 -0.54 38.27
N ASP A 63 21.22 -0.50 37.03
CA ASP A 63 22.64 -0.61 36.73
C ASP A 63 23.07 0.33 35.57
N PRO A 64 23.09 1.65 35.76
CA PRO A 64 23.28 2.64 34.69
C PRO A 64 24.67 2.60 34.02
N ASP A 65 25.68 2.00 34.70
CA ASP A 65 27.04 1.87 34.19
C ASP A 65 27.31 0.51 33.50
N ASN A 66 26.28 -0.27 33.22
CA ASN A 66 26.39 -1.53 32.52
C ASN A 66 26.47 -1.28 31.00
N ALA A 67 27.60 -1.62 30.37
CA ALA A 67 27.79 -1.39 28.94
C ALA A 67 26.85 -2.25 28.08
N ASN A 68 26.55 -3.49 28.52
CA ASN A 68 25.64 -4.38 27.80
C ASN A 68 24.18 -3.85 27.77
N LEU A 69 23.68 -3.41 28.95
CA LEU A 69 22.32 -2.86 29.04
C LEU A 69 22.19 -1.56 28.22
N ASN A 70 23.18 -0.67 28.29
CA ASN A 70 23.23 0.52 27.43
C ASN A 70 23.23 0.16 25.94
N TYR A 71 24.00 -0.87 25.53
CA TYR A 71 24.01 -1.35 24.15
C TYR A 71 22.66 -1.92 23.75
N LYS A 72 22.09 -2.80 24.55
CA LYS A 72 20.79 -3.44 24.26
C LYS A 72 19.66 -2.42 24.15
N LEU A 73 19.60 -1.46 25.05
CA LEU A 73 18.67 -0.34 24.98
C LEU A 73 18.93 0.52 23.74
N GLY A 74 20.17 0.94 23.51
CA GLY A 74 20.54 1.73 22.33
C GLY A 74 20.23 1.01 21.01
N TYR A 75 20.45 -0.32 20.95
CA TYR A 75 20.11 -1.13 19.80
C TYR A 75 18.59 -1.27 19.62
N ALA A 76 17.83 -1.50 20.69
CA ALA A 76 16.36 -1.58 20.62
C ALA A 76 15.78 -0.25 20.15
N LEU A 77 16.19 0.87 20.74
CA LEU A 77 15.76 2.21 20.32
C LEU A 77 16.14 2.50 18.86
N PHE A 78 17.37 2.16 18.44
CA PHE A 78 17.83 2.39 17.07
C PHE A 78 17.00 1.63 16.02
N ASN A 79 16.52 0.45 16.35
CA ASN A 79 15.68 -0.37 15.47
C ASN A 79 14.17 -0.20 15.74
N SER A 80 13.80 0.63 16.72
CA SER A 80 12.41 0.99 16.99
C SER A 80 11.87 1.86 15.85
N PRO A 81 10.70 1.59 15.34
CA PRO A 81 10.06 2.45 14.36
C PRO A 81 9.75 3.85 14.90
N THR A 82 9.64 4.01 16.23
CA THR A 82 9.07 5.21 16.88
C THR A 82 10.04 5.94 17.83
N GLN A 83 11.21 5.36 18.15
CA GLN A 83 12.11 5.88 19.19
C GLN A 83 13.58 5.97 18.74
N ARG A 84 13.83 5.89 17.42
CA ARG A 84 15.20 5.82 16.87
C ARG A 84 16.09 6.99 17.29
N ASP A 85 15.53 8.18 17.40
CA ASP A 85 16.23 9.40 17.75
C ASP A 85 16.78 9.37 19.20
N GLU A 86 16.21 8.55 20.08
CA GLU A 86 16.66 8.39 21.45
C GLU A 86 17.90 7.49 21.60
N ALA A 87 18.33 6.78 20.56
CA ALA A 87 19.35 5.74 20.63
C ALA A 87 20.77 6.26 20.93
N LEU A 88 21.13 7.44 20.39
CA LEU A 88 22.51 7.94 20.38
C LEU A 88 23.15 8.01 21.77
N PRO A 89 22.55 8.59 22.83
CA PRO A 89 23.19 8.68 24.16
C PRO A 89 23.52 7.32 24.78
N PHE A 90 22.67 6.32 24.57
CA PHE A 90 22.89 4.97 25.11
C PHE A 90 23.99 4.24 24.34
N LEU A 91 24.04 4.35 23.03
CA LEU A 91 25.12 3.79 22.20
C LEU A 91 26.45 4.46 22.52
N GLN A 92 26.48 5.78 22.77
CA GLN A 92 27.67 6.51 23.26
C GLN A 92 28.12 5.98 24.61
N ARG A 93 27.20 5.81 25.56
CA ARG A 93 27.50 5.32 26.89
C ARG A 93 28.05 3.89 26.85
N ALA A 94 27.39 3.01 26.06
CA ALA A 94 27.86 1.64 25.85
C ALA A 94 29.29 1.59 25.32
N ALA A 95 29.61 2.41 24.29
CA ALA A 95 30.96 2.47 23.72
C ALA A 95 32.01 3.04 24.67
N GLN A 96 31.63 3.98 25.56
CA GLN A 96 32.54 4.54 26.62
C GLN A 96 32.81 3.51 27.71
N LEU A 97 31.82 2.78 28.15
CA LEU A 97 31.91 1.79 29.22
C LEU A 97 32.55 0.48 28.77
N ARG A 98 32.47 0.22 27.46
CA ARG A 98 33.01 -1.01 26.88
C ARG A 98 34.49 -1.14 27.22
N SER A 99 34.83 -2.20 27.96
CA SER A 99 36.24 -2.51 28.23
C SER A 99 36.87 -3.07 26.95
N THR A 100 37.70 -2.25 26.33
CA THR A 100 38.68 -2.69 25.34
C THR A 100 39.88 -3.29 26.06
N GLY A 101 39.64 -4.22 27.00
CA GLY A 101 40.71 -4.80 27.79
C GLY A 101 41.84 -5.28 26.90
N GLU A 102 43.12 -5.16 27.35
CA GLU A 102 44.29 -5.82 26.80
C GLU A 102 44.19 -7.35 26.79
N TYR A 103 43.03 -7.86 26.44
CA TYR A 103 42.86 -9.25 26.07
C TYR A 103 43.25 -9.36 24.61
N GLY A 104 44.57 -9.32 24.43
CA GLY A 104 45.17 -9.70 23.19
C GLY A 104 44.50 -10.90 22.62
N SER A 105 44.04 -10.78 21.41
CA SER A 105 43.76 -11.81 20.38
C SER A 105 43.00 -13.09 20.75
N PHE A 106 42.47 -13.29 21.96
CA PHE A 106 41.90 -14.58 22.35
C PHE A 106 40.49 -14.57 22.88
N ASN A 107 39.80 -13.44 23.03
CA ASN A 107 38.45 -13.44 23.59
C ASN A 107 37.46 -12.53 22.84
N ILE A 108 37.31 -12.76 21.55
CA ILE A 108 36.04 -12.51 20.85
C ILE A 108 34.97 -13.52 21.36
N SER A 109 35.38 -14.57 22.08
CA SER A 109 34.52 -15.62 22.63
C SER A 109 33.97 -15.33 24.04
N GLY A 110 34.10 -14.12 24.57
CA GLY A 110 33.69 -13.81 25.93
C GLY A 110 32.38 -13.05 26.08
N TYR A 111 31.82 -12.47 25.02
CA TYR A 111 30.53 -11.81 25.06
C TYR A 111 29.41 -12.81 24.83
N ASP A 112 28.52 -12.95 25.82
CA ASP A 112 27.31 -13.76 25.72
C ASP A 112 26.08 -12.84 25.72
N PRO A 113 25.39 -12.66 24.58
CA PRO A 113 24.22 -11.80 24.50
C PRO A 113 23.04 -12.26 25.35
N PHE A 114 23.06 -13.51 25.82
CA PHE A 114 21.99 -14.14 26.60
C PHE A 114 22.35 -14.30 28.09
N ASP A 115 23.59 -14.00 28.52
CA ASP A 115 23.93 -14.04 29.95
C ASP A 115 23.42 -12.76 30.65
N PRO A 116 22.45 -12.87 31.59
CA PRO A 116 21.97 -11.71 32.35
C PRO A 116 23.04 -11.02 33.23
N ARG A 117 24.19 -11.65 33.38
CA ARG A 117 25.32 -11.10 34.15
C ARG A 117 26.36 -10.44 33.25
N GLU A 118 26.16 -10.45 31.92
CA GLU A 118 27.09 -9.77 31.00
C GLU A 118 27.03 -8.26 31.21
N THR A 119 28.18 -7.67 31.42
CA THR A 119 28.34 -6.22 31.70
C THR A 119 29.06 -5.46 30.57
N ASN A 120 29.77 -6.16 29.67
CA ASN A 120 30.46 -5.57 28.56
C ASN A 120 29.61 -5.47 27.31
N ALA A 121 29.86 -4.51 26.42
CA ALA A 121 29.19 -4.38 25.15
C ALA A 121 29.97 -5.07 24.02
N PRO A 122 29.28 -5.61 22.98
CA PRO A 122 29.93 -6.24 21.84
C PRO A 122 30.57 -5.19 20.90
N ALA A 123 31.39 -5.67 19.93
CA ALA A 123 32.02 -4.80 18.93
C ALA A 123 31.01 -4.03 18.08
N GLU A 124 29.85 -4.62 17.82
CA GLU A 124 28.75 -4.07 17.04
C GLU A 124 28.25 -2.71 17.54
N VAL A 125 28.51 -2.37 18.81
CA VAL A 125 28.23 -1.03 19.36
C VAL A 125 28.87 0.05 18.49
N GLY A 126 30.09 -0.19 17.97
CA GLY A 126 30.79 0.74 17.09
C GLY A 126 30.06 1.00 15.77
N PHE A 127 29.46 -0.03 15.19
CA PHE A 127 28.68 0.10 13.97
C PHE A 127 27.38 0.90 14.20
N TYR A 128 26.58 0.55 15.22
CA TYR A 128 25.33 1.25 15.51
C TYR A 128 25.57 2.70 15.98
N LEU A 129 26.67 2.93 16.72
CA LEU A 129 27.09 4.28 17.08
C LEU A 129 27.49 5.12 15.85
N GLY A 130 28.18 4.49 14.88
CA GLY A 130 28.49 5.12 13.59
C GLY A 130 27.22 5.53 12.84
N ARG A 131 26.23 4.66 12.76
CA ARG A 131 24.93 4.96 12.16
C ARG A 131 24.20 6.08 12.90
N ALA A 132 24.16 6.03 14.23
CA ALA A 132 23.49 7.06 15.03
C ALA A 132 24.19 8.44 14.89
N TYR A 133 25.52 8.49 14.80
CA TYR A 133 26.25 9.73 14.50
C TYR A 133 25.95 10.25 13.08
N HIS A 134 25.87 9.34 12.08
CA HIS A 134 25.55 9.69 10.70
C HIS A 134 24.17 10.37 10.61
N LEU A 135 23.14 9.76 11.19
CA LEU A 135 21.78 10.33 11.25
C LEU A 135 21.76 11.72 11.89
N ASN A 136 22.60 11.93 12.91
CA ASN A 136 22.76 13.22 13.60
C ASN A 136 23.74 14.18 12.91
N ASN A 137 24.13 13.92 11.66
CA ASN A 137 25.06 14.75 10.86
C ASN A 137 26.43 14.95 11.51
N GLN A 138 26.86 14.05 12.41
CA GLN A 138 28.17 14.07 13.07
C GLN A 138 29.18 13.19 12.31
N PHE A 139 29.42 13.52 11.04
CA PHE A 139 30.12 12.68 10.07
C PHE A 139 31.53 12.25 10.49
N ASP A 140 32.29 13.13 11.13
CA ASP A 140 33.68 12.79 11.59
C ASP A 140 33.63 11.70 12.67
N LYS A 141 32.66 11.78 13.58
CA LYS A 141 32.47 10.76 14.61
C LYS A 141 31.91 9.48 14.06
N ALA A 142 31.03 9.59 13.02
CA ALA A 142 30.50 8.44 12.32
C ALA A 142 31.63 7.64 11.65
N ASP A 143 32.50 8.33 10.88
CA ASP A 143 33.65 7.70 10.23
C ASP A 143 34.61 7.06 11.24
N GLU A 144 34.91 7.75 12.36
CA GLU A 144 35.76 7.20 13.42
C GLU A 144 35.15 5.90 14.00
N ALA A 145 33.83 5.91 14.28
CA ALA A 145 33.13 4.76 14.83
C ALA A 145 33.08 3.57 13.84
N TYR A 146 32.77 3.82 12.57
CA TYR A 146 32.76 2.80 11.52
C TYR A 146 34.16 2.22 11.27
N LYS A 147 35.17 3.09 11.20
CA LYS A 147 36.56 2.69 11.01
C LYS A 147 37.04 1.80 12.15
N LYS A 148 36.86 2.26 13.40
CA LYS A 148 37.22 1.49 14.58
C LYS A 148 36.55 0.12 14.62
N PHE A 149 35.23 0.06 14.33
CA PHE A 149 34.52 -1.19 14.24
C PHE A 149 35.12 -2.08 13.15
N SER A 150 35.37 -1.56 11.93
CA SER A 150 35.89 -2.32 10.81
C SER A 150 37.28 -2.87 11.01
N GLU A 151 38.12 -2.19 11.85
CA GLU A 151 39.47 -2.62 12.23
C GLU A 151 39.43 -3.66 13.36
N GLU A 152 38.38 -3.65 14.19
CA GLU A 152 38.23 -4.54 15.33
C GLU A 152 37.67 -5.92 14.95
N VAL A 153 36.77 -5.99 13.93
CA VAL A 153 36.09 -7.24 13.56
C VAL A 153 36.77 -7.96 12.40
N ASP A 154 36.56 -9.29 12.31
CA ASP A 154 37.04 -10.14 11.20
C ASP A 154 36.50 -9.63 9.86
N GLU A 155 37.28 -9.83 8.77
CA GLU A 155 36.89 -9.43 7.41
C GLU A 155 35.57 -10.05 6.93
N ARG A 156 35.20 -11.19 7.49
CA ARG A 156 33.94 -11.90 7.18
C ARG A 156 32.78 -11.49 8.08
N HIS A 157 32.99 -10.53 8.99
CA HIS A 157 31.92 -10.07 9.86
C HIS A 157 30.80 -9.43 9.05
N ILE A 158 29.55 -9.83 9.33
CA ILE A 158 28.35 -9.48 8.55
C ILE A 158 28.11 -7.97 8.42
N LEU A 159 28.42 -7.19 9.48
CA LEU A 159 28.22 -5.73 9.50
C LEU A 159 29.42 -4.96 8.92
N ARG A 160 30.58 -5.59 8.68
CA ARG A 160 31.75 -4.89 8.18
C ARG A 160 31.54 -4.25 6.79
N PRO A 161 30.92 -4.92 5.80
CA PRO A 161 30.57 -4.30 4.52
C PRO A 161 29.62 -3.09 4.69
N LEU A 162 28.70 -3.17 5.66
CA LEU A 162 27.76 -2.08 5.95
C LEU A 162 28.46 -0.88 6.61
N ALA A 163 29.46 -1.11 7.47
CA ALA A 163 30.29 -0.04 8.04
C ALA A 163 31.11 0.67 6.95
N ILE A 164 31.67 -0.10 6.00
CA ILE A 164 32.39 0.46 4.83
C ILE A 164 31.41 1.31 4.00
N ARG A 165 30.20 0.81 3.74
CA ARG A 165 29.15 1.58 3.06
C ARG A 165 28.79 2.85 3.83
N GLY A 166 28.65 2.78 5.15
CA GLY A 166 28.42 3.97 6.00
C GLY A 166 29.49 5.04 5.85
N MET A 167 30.77 4.68 5.73
CA MET A 167 31.85 5.65 5.44
C MET A 167 31.75 6.27 4.03
N GLU A 168 31.31 5.51 3.02
CA GLU A 168 31.03 6.05 1.68
C GLU A 168 29.85 7.04 1.74
N GLN A 169 28.79 6.71 2.46
CA GLN A 169 27.61 7.57 2.65
C GLN A 169 27.96 8.85 3.42
N THR A 170 28.80 8.79 4.45
CA THR A 170 29.27 10.00 5.13
C THR A 170 30.09 10.92 4.21
N ALA A 171 30.90 10.36 3.31
CA ALA A 171 31.64 11.14 2.31
C ALA A 171 30.71 11.80 1.29
N ASN A 172 29.69 11.06 0.80
CA ASN A 172 28.65 11.57 -0.10
C ASN A 172 27.85 12.68 0.60
N ALA A 173 27.44 12.47 1.87
CA ALA A 173 26.70 13.45 2.66
C ALA A 173 27.46 14.77 2.82
N ARG A 174 28.78 14.71 3.10
CA ARG A 174 29.62 15.92 3.15
C ARG A 174 29.62 16.66 1.81
N THR A 175 29.77 15.92 0.71
CA THR A 175 29.80 16.49 -0.64
C THR A 175 28.48 17.14 -1.02
N LEU A 176 27.38 16.43 -0.87
CA LEU A 176 26.04 16.91 -1.26
C LEU A 176 25.59 18.08 -0.36
N ARG A 177 25.89 18.06 0.93
CA ARG A 177 25.58 19.17 1.85
C ARG A 177 26.47 20.38 1.68
N ALA A 178 27.69 20.22 1.14
CA ALA A 178 28.56 21.36 0.83
C ALA A 178 28.05 22.17 -0.39
N THR A 179 27.24 21.55 -1.24
CA THR A 179 26.66 22.16 -2.43
C THR A 179 25.14 22.01 -2.43
N PRO A 180 24.42 22.63 -1.48
CA PRO A 180 22.98 22.49 -1.38
C PRO A 180 22.29 23.04 -2.62
N LEU A 181 21.29 22.32 -3.09
CA LEU A 181 20.47 22.76 -4.20
C LEU A 181 19.37 23.75 -3.71
N PRO A 182 18.91 24.67 -4.58
CA PRO A 182 17.98 25.72 -4.17
C PRO A 182 16.54 25.23 -4.00
N TYR A 183 16.36 24.02 -3.51
CA TYR A 183 15.05 23.46 -3.23
C TYR A 183 14.44 24.06 -1.96
N GLN A 184 13.13 24.31 -2.01
CA GLN A 184 12.33 24.62 -0.84
C GLN A 184 11.51 23.42 -0.48
N VAL A 185 12.05 22.58 0.42
CA VAL A 185 11.34 21.42 0.97
C VAL A 185 10.40 21.91 2.06
N SER A 186 9.14 21.50 1.99
CA SER A 186 8.11 21.85 2.94
C SER A 186 7.29 20.64 3.36
N ASN A 187 6.97 20.52 4.64
CA ASN A 187 6.05 19.50 5.12
C ASN A 187 4.63 19.76 4.59
N ALA A 188 3.91 18.71 4.18
CA ALA A 188 2.55 18.83 3.64
C ALA A 188 1.52 19.35 4.66
N GLY A 189 1.92 19.47 5.93
CA GLY A 189 1.13 20.05 7.00
C GLY A 189 0.14 19.08 7.65
N ASN A 190 -0.48 19.53 8.73
CA ASN A 190 -1.32 18.71 9.60
C ASN A 190 -2.68 18.29 9.00
N VAL A 191 -3.00 18.72 7.80
CA VAL A 191 -4.16 18.20 7.05
C VAL A 191 -3.82 16.82 6.49
N ILE A 192 -2.61 16.67 5.96
CA ILE A 192 -2.12 15.42 5.37
C ILE A 192 -1.40 14.58 6.43
N ASN A 193 -0.41 15.15 7.13
CA ASN A 193 0.41 14.44 8.10
C ASN A 193 -0.19 14.47 9.51
N MET A 194 0.00 13.37 10.25
CA MET A 194 -0.44 13.21 11.63
C MET A 194 0.69 12.66 12.51
N GLU A 195 0.40 12.33 13.76
CA GLU A 195 1.37 11.80 14.72
C GLU A 195 1.99 10.46 14.32
N GLY A 196 1.25 9.61 13.60
CA GLY A 196 1.78 8.36 13.03
C GLY A 196 2.34 8.55 11.62
N PRO A 197 3.02 7.54 11.06
CA PRO A 197 3.62 7.65 9.74
C PRO A 197 2.58 7.83 8.63
N ASP A 198 2.82 8.80 7.76
CA ASP A 198 2.10 9.11 6.54
C ASP A 198 3.07 9.07 5.36
N PHE A 199 2.87 8.17 4.40
CA PHE A 199 3.88 7.89 3.37
C PHE A 199 3.28 7.37 2.06
N ALA A 200 4.15 7.08 1.07
CA ALA A 200 3.83 6.62 -0.26
C ALA A 200 2.76 7.48 -0.95
N PRO A 201 3.05 8.79 -1.18
CA PRO A 201 2.16 9.67 -1.90
C PRO A 201 1.97 9.20 -3.34
N VAL A 202 0.72 9.26 -3.83
CA VAL A 202 0.34 8.97 -5.21
C VAL A 202 -0.58 10.07 -5.70
N LEU A 203 -0.16 10.82 -6.71
CA LEU A 203 -0.89 11.98 -7.20
C LEU A 203 -1.63 11.64 -8.50
N SER A 204 -2.89 12.04 -8.62
CA SER A 204 -3.57 12.03 -9.91
C SER A 204 -2.88 12.98 -10.91
N VAL A 205 -2.90 12.65 -12.19
CA VAL A 205 -2.22 13.45 -13.23
C VAL A 205 -2.71 14.90 -13.26
N ASP A 206 -3.99 15.14 -12.94
CA ASP A 206 -4.54 16.49 -12.80
C ASP A 206 -4.11 17.24 -11.53
N GLY A 207 -3.35 16.56 -10.65
CA GLY A 207 -2.82 17.12 -9.42
C GLY A 207 -3.86 17.42 -8.34
N ASN A 208 -5.11 16.94 -8.46
CA ASN A 208 -6.22 17.27 -7.58
C ASN A 208 -6.58 16.19 -6.55
N ALA A 209 -6.08 14.96 -6.71
CA ALA A 209 -6.26 13.87 -5.76
C ALA A 209 -4.89 13.34 -5.33
N LEU A 210 -4.65 13.29 -4.02
CA LEU A 210 -3.47 12.72 -3.39
C LEU A 210 -3.89 11.51 -2.58
N PHE A 211 -3.53 10.31 -3.08
CA PHE A 211 -3.62 9.08 -2.31
C PHE A 211 -2.35 8.92 -1.48
N PHE A 212 -2.46 8.35 -0.32
CA PHE A 212 -1.32 8.06 0.53
C PHE A 212 -1.64 6.99 1.58
N THR A 213 -0.62 6.42 2.13
CA THR A 213 -0.68 5.39 3.16
C THR A 213 -0.52 6.02 4.54
N SER A 214 -1.31 5.58 5.52
CA SER A 214 -1.29 6.12 6.87
C SER A 214 -1.63 5.08 7.92
N ARG A 215 -0.99 5.17 9.10
CA ARG A 215 -1.31 4.38 10.30
C ARG A 215 -2.24 5.10 11.28
N ARG A 216 -2.89 6.16 10.83
CA ARG A 216 -3.83 6.92 11.66
C ARG A 216 -5.03 6.10 12.14
N ILE A 217 -5.61 6.50 13.27
CA ILE A 217 -6.89 5.94 13.70
C ILE A 217 -7.97 6.36 12.69
N ARG A 218 -8.74 5.36 12.21
CA ARG A 218 -9.84 5.59 11.27
C ARG A 218 -10.92 6.51 11.87
N PRO A 219 -11.64 7.28 11.07
CA PRO A 219 -12.74 8.14 11.56
C PRO A 219 -13.83 7.34 12.30
N ASP A 220 -14.09 6.10 11.92
CA ASP A 220 -15.02 5.19 12.58
C ASP A 220 -14.43 4.49 13.81
N SER A 221 -13.16 4.74 14.12
CA SER A 221 -12.39 4.11 15.19
C SER A 221 -12.30 2.56 15.11
N ALA A 222 -12.60 1.98 13.95
CA ALA A 222 -12.62 0.52 13.78
C ALA A 222 -11.24 -0.13 14.01
N ASN A 223 -10.15 0.57 13.64
CA ASN A 223 -8.78 0.08 13.80
C ASN A 223 -8.12 0.45 15.14
N LYS A 224 -8.80 1.17 16.06
CA LYS A 224 -8.20 1.65 17.31
C LYS A 224 -7.57 0.55 18.16
N ASN A 225 -8.16 -0.64 18.15
CA ASN A 225 -7.70 -1.80 18.92
C ASN A 225 -7.16 -2.92 18.03
N VAL A 226 -6.95 -2.64 16.74
CA VAL A 226 -6.40 -3.58 15.75
C VAL A 226 -4.97 -3.12 15.45
N ILE A 227 -4.05 -3.57 16.28
CA ILE A 227 -2.67 -3.08 16.36
C ILE A 227 -1.73 -4.11 15.73
N ASP A 228 -0.86 -3.63 14.87
CA ASP A 228 0.32 -4.36 14.42
C ASP A 228 1.27 -4.50 15.61
N ILE A 229 1.54 -5.73 16.01
CA ILE A 229 2.33 -6.04 17.20
C ILE A 229 3.78 -5.56 17.09
N VAL A 230 4.32 -5.46 15.86
CA VAL A 230 5.71 -5.06 15.62
C VAL A 230 5.92 -3.57 15.89
N THR A 231 4.97 -2.75 15.43
CA THR A 231 5.07 -1.28 15.56
C THR A 231 4.33 -0.74 16.79
N GLY A 232 3.35 -1.48 17.31
CA GLY A 232 2.45 -0.99 18.35
C GLY A 232 1.41 0.01 17.85
N MET A 233 1.28 0.19 16.54
CA MET A 233 0.36 1.11 15.88
C MET A 233 -0.73 0.37 15.09
N PRO A 234 -1.82 1.03 14.68
CA PRO A 234 -2.76 0.47 13.72
C PRO A 234 -2.06 0.03 12.43
N PHE A 235 -2.64 -0.95 11.74
CA PHE A 235 -2.19 -1.32 10.39
C PHE A 235 -2.39 -0.17 9.41
N GLU A 236 -1.58 -0.14 8.35
CA GLU A 236 -1.67 0.85 7.27
C GLU A 236 -2.99 0.77 6.55
N ASN A 237 -3.50 1.94 6.20
CA ASN A 237 -4.67 2.14 5.38
C ASN A 237 -4.39 3.21 4.32
N ILE A 238 -5.08 3.11 3.19
CA ILE A 238 -4.97 4.08 2.11
C ILE A 238 -6.06 5.14 2.30
N TYR A 239 -5.63 6.39 2.23
CA TYR A 239 -6.48 7.58 2.26
C TYR A 239 -6.35 8.36 0.97
N VAL A 240 -7.34 9.18 0.66
CA VAL A 240 -7.30 10.14 -0.44
C VAL A 240 -7.70 11.52 0.07
N SER A 241 -6.92 12.53 -0.29
CA SER A 241 -7.26 13.94 -0.10
C SER A 241 -7.49 14.61 -1.44
N TYR A 242 -8.50 15.46 -1.53
CA TYR A 242 -8.80 16.25 -2.72
C TYR A 242 -8.48 17.72 -2.48
N LYS A 243 -8.08 18.44 -3.53
CA LYS A 243 -7.96 19.90 -3.47
C LYS A 243 -9.33 20.56 -3.60
N ASP A 244 -9.54 21.63 -2.84
CA ASP A 244 -10.67 22.54 -3.05
C ASP A 244 -10.44 23.47 -4.25
N ARG A 245 -11.39 24.36 -4.50
CA ARG A 245 -11.32 25.35 -5.60
C ARG A 245 -10.19 26.36 -5.43
N GLU A 246 -9.69 26.54 -4.22
CA GLU A 246 -8.54 27.38 -3.87
C GLU A 246 -7.20 26.61 -3.97
N GLY A 247 -7.21 25.32 -4.36
CA GLY A 247 -6.04 24.46 -4.50
C GLY A 247 -5.47 23.93 -3.19
N LYS A 248 -6.25 23.99 -2.08
CA LYS A 248 -5.83 23.50 -0.76
C LYS A 248 -6.30 22.07 -0.53
N TRP A 249 -5.45 21.24 0.04
CA TRP A 249 -5.81 19.88 0.45
C TRP A 249 -6.89 19.88 1.51
N GLN A 250 -7.90 19.05 1.31
CA GLN A 250 -9.00 18.82 2.25
C GLN A 250 -8.68 17.66 3.19
N ALA A 251 -9.49 17.49 4.23
CA ALA A 251 -9.35 16.36 5.15
C ALA A 251 -9.39 15.03 4.39
N PRO A 252 -8.43 14.11 4.63
CA PRO A 252 -8.38 12.85 3.91
C PRO A 252 -9.57 11.94 4.19
N GLU A 253 -10.06 11.29 3.15
CA GLU A 253 -11.12 10.30 3.19
C GLU A 253 -10.49 8.89 3.14
N LEU A 254 -11.01 7.96 3.97
CA LEU A 254 -10.62 6.55 3.91
C LEU A 254 -11.22 5.89 2.66
N ILE A 255 -10.40 5.24 1.82
CA ILE A 255 -10.95 4.51 0.67
C ILE A 255 -11.61 3.19 1.10
N ASN A 256 -12.57 2.71 0.31
CA ASN A 256 -13.46 1.59 0.67
C ASN A 256 -12.83 0.19 0.67
N ILE A 257 -11.61 0.02 0.15
CA ILE A 257 -10.97 -1.30 -0.02
C ILE A 257 -9.98 -1.68 1.09
N ASN A 258 -9.85 -0.84 2.11
CA ASN A 258 -8.93 -1.12 3.22
C ASN A 258 -9.38 -2.32 4.04
N PRO A 259 -8.48 -3.28 4.33
CA PRO A 259 -8.80 -4.43 5.16
C PRO A 259 -8.94 -4.03 6.64
N ASP A 260 -9.60 -4.86 7.43
CA ASP A 260 -9.65 -4.66 8.87
C ASP A 260 -8.31 -4.99 9.56
N GLN A 261 -7.54 -5.90 8.98
CA GLN A 261 -6.20 -6.31 9.44
C GLN A 261 -5.30 -6.56 8.24
N GLY A 262 -4.00 -6.33 8.42
CA GLY A 262 -2.97 -6.53 7.40
C GLY A 262 -2.48 -5.23 6.79
N HIS A 263 -1.33 -5.30 6.15
CA HIS A 263 -0.65 -4.15 5.57
C HIS A 263 -1.17 -3.89 4.17
N MET A 264 -1.57 -2.65 3.90
CA MET A 264 -1.97 -2.17 2.58
C MET A 264 -1.42 -0.77 2.35
N ALA A 265 -0.78 -0.56 1.19
CA ALA A 265 -0.21 0.72 0.82
C ALA A 265 -0.58 1.13 -0.60
N SER A 266 -0.64 2.46 -0.84
CA SER A 266 -0.77 3.04 -2.17
C SER A 266 0.54 2.88 -2.94
N ILE A 267 0.44 2.53 -4.21
CA ILE A 267 1.59 2.37 -5.11
C ILE A 267 1.52 3.39 -6.26
N ASN A 268 0.44 3.37 -7.02
CA ASN A 268 0.28 4.18 -8.22
C ASN A 268 -1.20 4.31 -8.61
N VAL A 269 -1.55 5.34 -9.36
CA VAL A 269 -2.84 5.51 -10.02
C VAL A 269 -2.61 5.68 -11.52
N SER A 270 -3.44 5.04 -12.35
CA SER A 270 -3.36 5.20 -13.79
C SER A 270 -3.62 6.65 -14.21
N ALA A 271 -3.09 7.06 -15.36
CA ALA A 271 -3.19 8.44 -15.84
C ALA A 271 -4.64 8.93 -15.98
N ASP A 272 -5.56 8.03 -16.31
CA ASP A 272 -7.01 8.31 -16.38
C ASP A 272 -7.72 8.30 -15.02
N GLY A 273 -6.99 7.98 -13.93
CA GLY A 273 -7.54 7.91 -12.57
C GLY A 273 -8.47 6.72 -12.32
N GLN A 274 -8.58 5.74 -13.24
CA GLN A 274 -9.55 4.66 -13.17
C GLN A 274 -9.00 3.36 -12.57
N THR A 275 -7.67 3.26 -12.40
CA THR A 275 -7.02 2.08 -11.82
C THR A 275 -6.08 2.51 -10.71
N LEU A 276 -6.28 1.97 -9.52
CA LEU A 276 -5.37 2.12 -8.38
C LEU A 276 -4.56 0.83 -8.23
N PHE A 277 -3.24 0.97 -8.18
CA PHE A 277 -2.32 -0.12 -7.84
C PHE A 277 -1.98 -0.02 -6.36
N ILE A 278 -1.99 -1.15 -5.69
CA ILE A 278 -1.79 -1.23 -4.25
C ILE A 278 -0.85 -2.37 -3.90
N TYR A 279 -0.08 -2.16 -2.84
CA TYR A 279 0.64 -3.19 -2.14
C TYR A 279 -0.27 -3.84 -1.10
N ARG A 280 -0.16 -5.15 -0.95
CA ARG A 280 -0.80 -5.88 0.13
C ARG A 280 0.09 -7.02 0.62
N SER A 281 0.23 -7.13 1.93
CA SER A 281 0.94 -8.24 2.56
C SER A 281 -0.03 -9.38 2.82
N ASP A 282 0.08 -10.45 2.05
CA ASP A 282 -0.66 -11.69 2.25
C ASP A 282 0.30 -12.80 2.67
N GLU A 283 0.00 -13.52 3.75
CA GLU A 283 0.74 -14.71 4.23
C GLU A 283 2.27 -14.53 4.39
N GLY A 284 2.75 -13.28 4.53
CA GLY A 284 4.17 -12.98 4.72
C GLY A 284 4.93 -12.65 3.44
N ASP A 285 4.29 -12.68 2.28
CA ASP A 285 4.81 -12.20 0.99
C ASP A 285 4.08 -10.90 0.63
N GLY A 286 4.79 -9.86 0.16
CA GLY A 286 4.18 -8.64 -0.35
C GLY A 286 3.87 -8.76 -1.83
N ASN A 287 2.66 -8.40 -2.24
CA ASN A 287 2.21 -8.53 -3.61
C ASN A 287 1.55 -7.24 -4.11
N ILE A 288 1.55 -7.05 -5.43
CA ILE A 288 0.93 -5.92 -6.11
C ILE A 288 -0.44 -6.33 -6.65
N TYR A 289 -1.43 -5.53 -6.33
CA TYR A 289 -2.83 -5.70 -6.76
C TYR A 289 -3.28 -4.50 -7.58
N GLU A 290 -4.29 -4.69 -8.41
CA GLU A 290 -5.01 -3.62 -9.07
C GLU A 290 -6.46 -3.55 -8.60
N SER A 291 -6.99 -2.34 -8.47
CA SER A 291 -8.39 -2.05 -8.17
C SER A 291 -8.93 -1.04 -9.19
N LYS A 292 -10.16 -1.24 -9.66
CA LYS A 292 -10.82 -0.39 -10.66
C LYS A 292 -11.82 0.53 -9.99
N LEU A 293 -11.88 1.77 -10.43
CA LEU A 293 -12.91 2.70 -10.00
C LEU A 293 -14.26 2.36 -10.68
N VAL A 294 -15.28 2.08 -9.88
CA VAL A 294 -16.65 1.78 -10.34
C VAL A 294 -17.60 2.76 -9.66
N GLY A 295 -18.06 3.75 -10.41
CA GLY A 295 -18.73 4.90 -9.82
C GLY A 295 -17.79 5.71 -8.92
N GLU A 296 -18.07 5.74 -7.64
CA GLU A 296 -17.22 6.40 -6.62
C GLU A 296 -16.44 5.42 -5.74
N LEU A 297 -16.58 4.13 -5.97
CA LEU A 297 -15.99 3.09 -5.14
C LEU A 297 -14.92 2.33 -5.91
N TRP A 298 -13.86 2.00 -5.22
CA TRP A 298 -12.85 1.08 -5.71
C TRP A 298 -13.36 -0.36 -5.61
N SER A 299 -13.17 -1.15 -6.68
CA SER A 299 -13.51 -2.57 -6.70
C SER A 299 -12.61 -3.36 -5.73
N GLU A 300 -13.02 -4.57 -5.38
CA GLU A 300 -12.12 -5.48 -4.67
C GLU A 300 -10.79 -5.62 -5.43
N PRO A 301 -9.64 -5.53 -4.73
CA PRO A 301 -8.34 -5.64 -5.36
C PRO A 301 -8.10 -7.02 -5.98
N VAL A 302 -7.59 -7.04 -7.20
CA VAL A 302 -7.27 -8.25 -7.95
C VAL A 302 -5.74 -8.39 -8.03
N LEU A 303 -5.22 -9.56 -7.66
CA LEU A 303 -3.80 -9.86 -7.72
C LEU A 303 -3.29 -9.73 -9.17
N MET A 304 -2.21 -8.98 -9.38
CA MET A 304 -1.57 -8.91 -10.69
C MET A 304 -0.89 -10.25 -11.04
N GLY A 305 -0.72 -10.51 -12.32
CA GLY A 305 -0.27 -11.81 -12.82
C GLY A 305 1.12 -12.25 -12.32
N SER A 306 1.45 -13.53 -12.54
CA SER A 306 2.67 -14.20 -12.07
C SER A 306 3.97 -13.68 -12.71
N ASP A 307 3.90 -12.87 -13.76
CA ASP A 307 5.06 -12.19 -14.34
C ASP A 307 5.50 -10.99 -13.48
N ILE A 308 4.58 -10.45 -12.65
CA ILE A 308 4.83 -9.39 -11.70
C ILE A 308 4.99 -9.99 -10.30
N ASN A 309 3.96 -10.65 -9.77
CA ASN A 309 3.98 -11.23 -8.43
C ASN A 309 4.61 -12.64 -8.43
N THR A 310 5.49 -12.91 -7.49
CA THR A 310 6.18 -14.18 -7.34
C THR A 310 6.12 -14.66 -5.87
N LYS A 311 7.05 -15.49 -5.44
CA LYS A 311 7.29 -15.81 -4.03
C LYS A 311 8.29 -14.85 -3.37
N ALA A 312 8.77 -13.89 -4.14
CA ALA A 312 9.59 -12.80 -3.66
C ALA A 312 8.70 -11.69 -3.10
N TRP A 313 9.31 -10.65 -2.61
CA TRP A 313 8.62 -9.50 -2.06
C TRP A 313 8.55 -8.41 -3.13
N GLU A 314 7.34 -8.16 -3.65
CA GLU A 314 7.05 -7.07 -4.58
C GLU A 314 6.47 -5.89 -3.79
N THR A 315 7.19 -4.75 -3.77
CA THR A 315 6.89 -3.63 -2.84
C THR A 315 6.21 -2.44 -3.50
N HIS A 316 6.58 -2.08 -4.72
CA HIS A 316 6.17 -0.85 -5.38
C HIS A 316 6.10 -1.01 -6.89
N GLY A 317 5.44 -0.07 -7.58
CA GLY A 317 5.39 -0.07 -9.04
C GLY A 317 4.79 1.20 -9.62
N ALA A 318 4.97 1.38 -10.93
CA ALA A 318 4.47 2.52 -11.69
C ALA A 318 4.06 2.12 -13.10
N LEU A 319 2.85 2.50 -13.50
CA LEU A 319 2.34 2.31 -14.85
C LEU A 319 2.68 3.54 -15.71
N THR A 320 3.19 3.32 -16.92
CA THR A 320 3.31 4.40 -17.89
C THR A 320 1.95 4.98 -18.26
N ALA A 321 1.91 6.24 -18.67
CA ALA A 321 0.67 6.95 -18.96
C ALA A 321 -0.13 6.32 -20.11
N ASP A 322 0.56 5.67 -21.07
CA ASP A 322 -0.04 4.90 -22.16
C ASP A 322 -0.56 3.51 -21.75
N GLY A 323 -0.34 3.10 -20.49
CA GLY A 323 -0.76 1.82 -19.96
C GLY A 323 0.01 0.59 -20.47
N ASN A 324 1.10 0.79 -21.21
CA ASN A 324 1.79 -0.29 -21.93
C ASN A 324 3.01 -0.86 -21.20
N THR A 325 3.59 -0.14 -20.24
CA THR A 325 4.73 -0.61 -19.46
C THR A 325 4.44 -0.45 -17.96
N PHE A 326 4.69 -1.51 -17.19
CA PHE A 326 4.61 -1.45 -15.74
C PHE A 326 6.01 -1.72 -15.16
N TYR A 327 6.54 -0.75 -14.44
CA TYR A 327 7.77 -0.87 -13.67
C TYR A 327 7.42 -1.31 -12.26
N PHE A 328 8.23 -2.17 -11.66
CA PHE A 328 7.96 -2.64 -10.30
C PHE A 328 9.25 -3.08 -9.59
N VAL A 329 9.17 -3.15 -8.28
CA VAL A 329 10.29 -3.49 -7.40
C VAL A 329 10.10 -4.90 -6.85
N SER A 330 11.15 -5.71 -6.87
CA SER A 330 11.13 -7.09 -6.38
C SER A 330 12.49 -7.54 -5.85
N ASP A 331 12.52 -8.34 -4.77
CA ASP A 331 13.72 -9.00 -4.23
C ASP A 331 13.95 -10.40 -4.80
N ARG A 332 13.40 -10.68 -6.02
CA ARG A 332 13.57 -11.98 -6.69
C ARG A 332 15.04 -12.31 -6.94
N LYS A 333 15.36 -13.61 -6.92
CA LYS A 333 16.74 -14.14 -6.89
C LYS A 333 17.62 -13.75 -8.09
N GLU A 334 16.99 -13.44 -9.20
CA GLU A 334 17.65 -13.10 -10.47
C GLU A 334 18.11 -11.65 -10.55
N GLY A 335 18.00 -10.90 -9.44
CA GLY A 335 18.39 -9.51 -9.32
C GLY A 335 19.90 -9.29 -9.21
N HIS A 336 20.30 -8.02 -9.21
CA HIS A 336 21.68 -7.57 -8.98
C HIS A 336 22.03 -7.46 -7.50
N GLY A 337 21.03 -7.13 -6.68
CA GLY A 337 21.25 -6.81 -5.27
C GLY A 337 20.18 -7.34 -4.34
N GLY A 338 19.66 -6.46 -3.54
CA GLY A 338 18.52 -6.69 -2.68
C GLY A 338 17.22 -6.61 -3.47
N ARG A 339 16.47 -5.53 -3.29
CA ARG A 339 15.33 -5.20 -4.15
C ARG A 339 15.84 -4.49 -5.39
N ASP A 340 15.40 -4.92 -6.55
CA ASP A 340 15.73 -4.36 -7.85
C ASP A 340 14.48 -3.85 -8.56
N ILE A 341 14.64 -2.90 -9.48
CA ILE A 341 13.57 -2.43 -10.38
C ILE A 341 13.54 -3.29 -11.62
N TYR A 342 12.33 -3.78 -11.95
CA TYR A 342 12.00 -4.57 -13.13
C TYR A 342 10.97 -3.86 -13.98
N ARG A 343 10.76 -4.32 -15.21
CA ARG A 343 9.65 -3.90 -16.07
C ARG A 343 8.97 -5.11 -16.72
N VAL A 344 7.68 -4.95 -17.00
CA VAL A 344 6.91 -5.77 -17.93
C VAL A 344 6.25 -4.87 -18.96
N VAL A 345 6.04 -5.38 -20.17
CA VAL A 345 5.35 -4.65 -21.23
C VAL A 345 4.06 -5.39 -21.62
N ARG A 346 3.04 -4.66 -22.00
CA ARG A 346 1.76 -5.25 -22.42
C ARG A 346 1.91 -5.85 -23.80
N LEU A 347 1.54 -7.13 -23.94
CA LEU A 347 1.55 -7.85 -25.19
C LEU A 347 0.26 -7.58 -25.98
N PRO A 348 0.23 -7.87 -27.30
CA PRO A 348 -0.95 -7.65 -28.14
C PRO A 348 -2.22 -8.41 -27.69
N ASP A 349 -2.07 -9.49 -26.91
CA ASP A 349 -3.16 -10.24 -26.31
C ASP A 349 -3.66 -9.64 -24.97
N GLY A 350 -3.07 -8.51 -24.54
CA GLY A 350 -3.38 -7.82 -23.30
C GLY A 350 -2.68 -8.39 -22.05
N GLN A 351 -1.89 -9.45 -22.18
CA GLN A 351 -1.10 -10.02 -21.08
C GLN A 351 0.18 -9.22 -20.84
N TRP A 352 0.78 -9.37 -19.66
CA TRP A 352 2.09 -8.83 -19.38
C TRP A 352 3.19 -9.76 -19.91
N SER A 353 4.27 -9.20 -20.43
CA SER A 353 5.48 -9.94 -20.78
C SER A 353 6.17 -10.47 -19.53
N LYS A 354 7.15 -11.36 -19.71
CA LYS A 354 8.07 -11.72 -18.63
C LYS A 354 8.79 -10.49 -18.09
N ALA A 355 9.02 -10.49 -16.77
CA ALA A 355 9.76 -9.44 -16.09
C ALA A 355 11.19 -9.32 -16.62
N GLN A 356 11.63 -8.10 -16.86
CA GLN A 356 12.98 -7.73 -17.28
C GLN A 356 13.61 -6.83 -16.22
N ASN A 357 14.77 -7.22 -15.68
CA ASN A 357 15.57 -6.40 -14.78
C ASN A 357 16.12 -5.19 -15.55
N LEU A 358 16.10 -4.00 -14.97
CA LEU A 358 16.60 -2.77 -15.62
C LEU A 358 18.12 -2.70 -15.75
N GLY A 359 18.84 -3.68 -15.19
CA GLY A 359 20.31 -3.77 -15.29
C GLY A 359 21.04 -2.88 -14.31
N ASN A 360 22.38 -2.97 -14.35
CA ASN A 360 23.28 -2.34 -13.37
C ASN A 360 23.45 -0.82 -13.52
N THR A 361 22.85 -0.19 -14.52
CA THR A 361 22.79 1.27 -14.60
C THR A 361 21.81 1.81 -13.56
N ILE A 362 20.70 1.12 -13.35
CA ILE A 362 19.64 1.50 -12.40
C ILE A 362 19.80 0.72 -11.10
N ASN A 363 19.90 -0.60 -11.17
CA ASN A 363 19.95 -1.47 -10.00
C ASN A 363 21.38 -1.61 -9.49
N THR A 364 21.54 -1.62 -8.19
CA THR A 364 22.82 -1.73 -7.51
C THR A 364 22.90 -3.05 -6.70
N ARG A 365 23.94 -3.23 -5.95
CA ARG A 365 24.04 -4.35 -4.99
C ARG A 365 23.16 -4.12 -3.73
N TRP A 366 22.59 -2.95 -3.58
CA TRP A 366 21.74 -2.53 -2.48
C TRP A 366 20.27 -2.59 -2.87
N ASP A 367 19.40 -2.03 -2.05
CA ASP A 367 17.98 -1.95 -2.34
C ASP A 367 17.66 -0.73 -3.20
N GLU A 368 16.85 -0.92 -4.21
CA GLU A 368 16.09 0.09 -4.94
C GLU A 368 14.61 -0.03 -4.59
N ASP A 369 13.88 1.09 -4.50
CA ASP A 369 12.44 1.13 -4.20
C ASP A 369 11.78 2.39 -4.78
N GLY A 370 10.46 2.55 -4.57
CA GLY A 370 9.74 3.79 -4.83
C GLY A 370 9.81 4.29 -6.27
N VAL A 371 9.75 3.38 -7.26
CA VAL A 371 9.84 3.75 -8.68
C VAL A 371 8.62 4.56 -9.12
N PHE A 372 8.86 5.69 -9.76
CA PHE A 372 7.85 6.54 -10.40
C PHE A 372 8.27 6.88 -11.82
N ILE A 373 7.34 6.73 -12.77
CA ILE A 373 7.51 7.16 -14.16
C ILE A 373 6.65 8.40 -14.38
N HIS A 374 7.31 9.49 -14.75
CA HIS A 374 6.62 10.71 -15.10
C HIS A 374 5.67 10.47 -16.29
N PRO A 375 4.52 11.15 -16.38
CA PRO A 375 3.56 10.98 -17.47
C PRO A 375 4.13 11.17 -18.90
N ASN A 376 5.29 11.85 -19.05
CA ASN A 376 5.99 11.94 -20.35
C ASN A 376 6.57 10.58 -20.83
N GLY A 377 6.58 9.54 -19.99
CA GLY A 377 7.08 8.21 -20.30
C GLY A 377 8.61 8.10 -20.41
N ARG A 378 9.36 9.17 -20.18
CA ARG A 378 10.82 9.24 -20.37
C ARG A 378 11.60 9.49 -19.08
N THR A 379 11.01 10.15 -18.11
CA THR A 379 11.64 10.52 -16.85
C THR A 379 11.27 9.52 -15.76
N MET A 380 12.27 8.95 -15.10
CA MET A 380 12.09 8.05 -13.95
C MET A 380 12.69 8.68 -12.71
N TYR A 381 11.96 8.59 -11.59
CA TYR A 381 12.44 8.81 -10.25
C TYR A 381 12.36 7.50 -9.48
N PHE A 382 13.33 7.26 -8.62
CA PHE A 382 13.34 6.08 -7.75
C PHE A 382 14.20 6.34 -6.53
N SER A 383 14.02 5.54 -5.50
CA SER A 383 14.84 5.59 -4.28
C SER A 383 15.86 4.48 -4.29
N SER A 384 17.08 4.74 -3.84
CA SER A 384 18.14 3.75 -3.78
C SER A 384 19.04 3.92 -2.57
N MET A 385 19.41 2.82 -1.93
CA MET A 385 20.48 2.77 -0.91
C MET A 385 21.88 2.67 -1.54
N GLY A 386 21.92 2.54 -2.87
CA GLY A 386 23.14 2.42 -3.66
C GLY A 386 23.63 3.73 -4.25
N HIS A 387 24.25 3.68 -5.43
CA HIS A 387 24.81 4.84 -6.11
C HIS A 387 25.63 5.75 -5.16
N ASN A 388 25.45 7.06 -5.26
CA ASN A 388 26.04 8.03 -4.34
C ASN A 388 25.04 8.50 -3.26
N SER A 389 24.23 7.58 -2.69
CA SER A 389 23.33 7.94 -1.58
C SER A 389 24.11 8.50 -0.38
N MET A 390 23.49 9.48 0.27
CA MET A 390 24.05 10.15 1.45
C MET A 390 23.42 9.67 2.76
N GLY A 391 22.31 8.97 2.67
CA GLY A 391 21.52 8.47 3.79
C GLY A 391 21.22 6.99 3.70
N GLY A 392 20.04 6.61 4.11
CA GLY A 392 19.43 5.33 3.84
C GLY A 392 19.06 5.25 2.36
N PHE A 393 17.77 5.38 2.07
CA PHE A 393 17.31 5.60 0.70
C PHE A 393 17.43 7.08 0.34
N ASP A 394 18.05 7.37 -0.79
CA ASP A 394 18.05 8.69 -1.43
C ASP A 394 17.21 8.62 -2.71
N ILE A 395 16.63 9.74 -3.12
CA ILE A 395 15.87 9.90 -4.36
C ILE A 395 16.82 10.23 -5.51
N PHE A 396 16.67 9.48 -6.60
CA PHE A 396 17.43 9.61 -7.84
C PHE A 396 16.52 9.91 -9.02
N HIS A 397 17.06 10.54 -10.03
CA HIS A 397 16.42 10.88 -11.29
C HIS A 397 17.23 10.33 -12.46
N THR A 398 16.55 9.85 -13.51
CA THR A 398 17.17 9.39 -14.75
C THR A 398 16.22 9.56 -15.94
N GLU A 399 16.79 9.59 -17.16
CA GLU A 399 16.06 9.78 -18.40
C GLU A 399 16.21 8.58 -19.34
N LEU A 400 15.11 8.20 -19.99
CA LEU A 400 15.11 7.20 -21.06
C LEU A 400 15.67 7.81 -22.34
N GLN A 401 16.76 7.26 -22.84
CA GLN A 401 17.44 7.69 -24.04
C GLN A 401 16.74 7.17 -25.32
N ASP A 402 17.04 7.74 -26.46
CA ASP A 402 16.41 7.36 -27.74
C ASP A 402 16.76 5.93 -28.19
N ASP A 403 17.85 5.37 -27.67
CA ASP A 403 18.23 3.98 -27.90
C ASP A 403 17.51 2.96 -26.97
N GLY A 404 16.63 3.46 -26.09
CA GLY A 404 15.86 2.65 -25.13
C GLY A 404 16.63 2.28 -23.87
N THR A 405 17.81 2.84 -23.64
CA THR A 405 18.58 2.69 -22.40
C THR A 405 18.30 3.82 -21.41
N TRP A 406 18.47 3.55 -20.12
CA TRP A 406 18.40 4.60 -19.09
C TRP A 406 19.76 5.27 -18.92
N ALA A 407 19.76 6.60 -18.80
CA ALA A 407 20.93 7.38 -18.43
C ALA A 407 21.44 7.00 -17.03
N THR A 408 22.69 7.37 -16.71
CA THR A 408 23.21 7.21 -15.34
C THR A 408 22.39 8.05 -14.37
N PRO A 409 21.85 7.45 -13.30
CA PRO A 409 21.03 8.18 -12.33
C PRO A 409 21.79 9.29 -11.63
N THR A 410 21.10 10.40 -11.39
CA THR A 410 21.59 11.56 -10.66
C THR A 410 20.88 11.67 -9.30
N ASN A 411 21.62 11.79 -8.22
CA ASN A 411 21.10 12.05 -6.88
C ASN A 411 20.46 13.45 -6.85
N LEU A 412 19.23 13.58 -6.35
CA LEU A 412 18.55 14.87 -6.27
C LEU A 412 19.14 15.83 -5.21
N GLY A 413 20.09 15.35 -4.40
CA GLY A 413 20.91 16.17 -3.51
C GLY A 413 20.19 16.74 -2.30
N TYR A 414 20.99 17.44 -1.46
CA TYR A 414 20.49 18.12 -0.27
C TYR A 414 19.87 19.48 -0.65
N PRO A 415 18.75 19.93 -0.06
CA PRO A 415 18.09 19.40 1.14
C PRO A 415 16.95 18.39 0.87
N LEU A 416 16.73 17.94 -0.36
CA LEU A 416 15.70 16.96 -0.67
C LEU A 416 16.08 15.61 -0.06
N ASN A 417 17.30 15.12 -0.38
CA ASN A 417 17.86 13.94 0.27
C ASN A 417 18.58 14.31 1.55
N THR A 418 18.42 13.48 2.56
CA THR A 418 18.97 13.67 3.91
C THR A 418 19.88 12.49 4.33
N THR A 419 20.28 12.44 5.59
CA THR A 419 21.02 11.31 6.15
C THR A 419 20.11 10.14 6.56
N ASP A 420 18.82 10.27 6.39
CA ASP A 420 17.81 9.25 6.68
C ASP A 420 17.20 8.68 5.39
N ASP A 421 16.01 8.06 5.48
CA ASP A 421 15.28 7.52 4.33
C ASP A 421 14.42 8.61 3.69
N ASP A 422 14.71 8.93 2.43
CA ASP A 422 13.90 9.76 1.54
C ASP A 422 13.38 8.90 0.40
N VAL A 423 12.05 8.66 0.36
CA VAL A 423 11.46 7.62 -0.49
C VAL A 423 10.15 8.05 -1.17
N PHE A 424 9.73 7.29 -2.18
CA PHE A 424 8.43 7.42 -2.85
C PHE A 424 8.21 8.79 -3.49
N PHE A 425 9.21 9.26 -4.24
CA PHE A 425 9.13 10.56 -4.90
C PHE A 425 8.26 10.49 -6.16
N ILE A 426 7.32 11.41 -6.25
CA ILE A 426 6.47 11.62 -7.41
C ILE A 426 6.45 13.10 -7.79
N THR A 427 6.13 13.42 -9.05
CA THR A 427 5.99 14.82 -9.49
C THR A 427 4.58 15.10 -10.03
N THR A 428 4.22 16.38 -10.03
CA THR A 428 3.12 16.90 -10.85
C THR A 428 3.43 16.71 -12.34
N ALA A 429 2.40 16.63 -13.17
CA ALA A 429 2.56 16.41 -14.61
C ALA A 429 3.34 17.53 -15.34
N ASP A 430 3.35 18.74 -14.77
CA ASP A 430 4.18 19.86 -15.26
C ASP A 430 5.65 19.80 -14.80
N GLY A 431 5.99 18.84 -13.92
CA GLY A 431 7.33 18.70 -13.36
C GLY A 431 7.74 19.77 -12.35
N ARG A 432 6.82 20.69 -11.95
CA ARG A 432 7.16 21.84 -11.09
C ARG A 432 7.16 21.54 -9.61
N ARG A 433 6.46 20.49 -9.18
CA ARG A 433 6.38 20.11 -7.76
C ARG A 433 6.55 18.62 -7.59
N GLY A 434 7.43 18.24 -6.66
CA GLY A 434 7.58 16.87 -6.21
C GLY A 434 6.90 16.66 -4.85
N TYR A 435 6.44 15.44 -4.60
CA TYR A 435 5.99 14.94 -3.29
C TYR A 435 6.77 13.69 -2.95
N PHE A 436 7.13 13.52 -1.70
CA PHE A 436 7.90 12.37 -1.23
C PHE A 436 7.67 12.11 0.25
N SER A 437 8.17 10.99 0.74
CA SER A 437 8.11 10.63 2.15
C SER A 437 9.50 10.70 2.75
N SER A 438 9.62 11.29 3.93
CA SER A 438 10.89 11.45 4.63
C SER A 438 10.74 11.33 6.14
N ASP A 439 11.77 10.78 6.79
CA ASP A 439 11.91 10.71 8.25
C ASP A 439 12.63 11.96 8.83
N GLN A 440 12.57 13.09 8.13
CA GLN A 440 13.23 14.33 8.56
C GLN A 440 12.78 14.79 9.95
N MET A 441 13.74 15.16 10.79
CA MET A 441 13.47 15.70 12.12
C MET A 441 12.56 16.93 12.07
N GLY A 442 11.57 17.01 12.96
CA GLY A 442 10.67 18.16 13.06
C GLY A 442 9.37 18.04 12.24
N GLY A 443 9.05 16.85 11.77
CA GLY A 443 7.76 16.51 11.20
C GLY A 443 6.64 16.43 12.23
N TYR A 444 5.46 15.94 11.80
CA TYR A 444 4.31 15.68 12.67
C TYR A 444 4.35 14.28 13.28
N GLY A 445 4.92 13.32 12.54
CA GLY A 445 5.05 11.93 12.93
C GLY A 445 6.45 11.40 12.69
N GLU A 446 6.56 10.11 12.43
CA GLU A 446 7.82 9.44 12.12
C GLU A 446 8.19 9.69 10.66
N LYS A 447 7.40 9.17 9.74
CA LYS A 447 7.54 9.40 8.30
C LYS A 447 6.39 10.30 7.85
N ASP A 448 6.75 11.46 7.32
CA ASP A 448 5.81 12.45 6.83
C ASP A 448 5.89 12.61 5.32
N ILE A 449 4.82 13.11 4.72
CA ILE A 449 4.80 13.55 3.34
C ILE A 449 5.28 14.99 3.27
N TYR A 450 6.27 15.21 2.42
CA TYR A 450 6.83 16.53 2.08
C TYR A 450 6.55 16.87 0.62
N PHE A 451 6.65 18.12 0.30
CA PHE A 451 6.69 18.58 -1.09
C PHE A 451 7.86 19.53 -1.31
N VAL A 452 8.29 19.60 -2.57
CA VAL A 452 9.38 20.45 -3.02
C VAL A 452 8.99 21.12 -4.32
N ASP A 453 9.24 22.43 -4.43
CA ASP A 453 9.14 23.13 -5.70
C ASP A 453 10.45 22.89 -6.48
N LEU A 454 10.32 22.32 -7.68
CA LEU A 454 11.44 21.94 -8.53
C LEU A 454 11.85 23.09 -9.44
N PRO A 455 13.15 23.21 -9.79
CA PRO A 455 13.63 24.26 -10.71
C PRO A 455 13.10 24.04 -12.12
N SER A 456 13.03 25.14 -12.90
CA SER A 456 12.47 25.13 -14.26
C SER A 456 13.20 24.21 -15.24
N GLU A 457 14.46 23.88 -14.96
CA GLU A 457 15.25 22.93 -15.75
C GLU A 457 14.74 21.48 -15.64
N MET A 458 13.89 21.19 -14.65
CA MET A 458 13.22 19.91 -14.47
C MET A 458 11.76 19.92 -14.94
N GLU A 459 11.28 21.04 -15.49
CA GLU A 459 9.93 21.10 -16.08
C GLU A 459 9.81 20.07 -17.22
N SER A 460 8.65 19.43 -17.28
CA SER A 460 8.39 18.41 -18.30
C SER A 460 8.28 19.03 -19.67
N GLU A 461 9.08 18.57 -20.62
CA GLU A 461 8.97 18.94 -22.02
C GLU A 461 7.98 18.01 -22.76
N GLY A 462 7.22 18.59 -23.70
CA GLY A 462 6.42 17.82 -24.66
C GLY A 462 5.23 17.05 -24.10
N LEU A 463 4.67 17.46 -22.96
CA LEU A 463 3.50 16.83 -22.37
C LEU A 463 2.27 17.75 -22.45
N THR A 464 1.20 17.26 -23.07
CA THR A 464 -0.11 17.92 -23.04
C THR A 464 -1.10 17.09 -22.24
N VAL A 465 -1.67 17.72 -21.23
CA VAL A 465 -2.74 17.14 -20.39
C VAL A 465 -4.06 17.76 -20.81
N LEU A 466 -4.95 16.97 -21.41
CA LEU A 466 -6.33 17.36 -21.63
C LEU A 466 -7.13 17.07 -20.33
N LYS A 467 -7.58 18.13 -19.69
CA LYS A 467 -8.45 18.08 -18.51
C LYS A 467 -9.82 18.61 -18.88
N GLY A 468 -10.85 17.86 -18.61
CA GLY A 468 -12.19 18.29 -18.93
C GLY A 468 -13.20 17.98 -17.84
N PHE A 469 -14.33 18.70 -17.94
CA PHE A 469 -15.48 18.55 -17.06
C PHE A 469 -16.70 18.24 -17.92
N ILE A 470 -17.36 17.13 -17.64
CA ILE A 470 -18.67 16.86 -18.22
C ILE A 470 -19.71 17.19 -17.15
N ILE A 471 -20.49 18.22 -17.41
CA ILE A 471 -21.39 18.84 -16.43
C ILE A 471 -22.82 18.38 -16.76
N PRO A 472 -23.47 17.56 -15.92
CA PRO A 472 -24.85 17.20 -16.09
C PRO A 472 -25.81 18.38 -15.88
N PRO A 473 -27.05 18.30 -16.30
CA PRO A 473 -28.07 19.30 -16.00
C PRO A 473 -28.23 19.52 -14.48
N PRO A 474 -28.60 20.73 -14.04
CA PRO A 474 -28.78 21.01 -12.62
C PRO A 474 -29.75 20.03 -11.94
N GLY A 475 -29.26 19.34 -10.90
CA GLY A 475 -30.04 18.35 -10.13
C GLY A 475 -30.03 16.92 -10.71
N GLU A 476 -29.31 16.69 -11.79
CA GLU A 476 -29.10 15.36 -12.35
C GLU A 476 -27.66 14.86 -12.07
N GLU A 477 -27.50 13.55 -11.97
CA GLU A 477 -26.19 12.92 -11.85
C GLU A 477 -25.61 12.63 -13.25
N LEU A 478 -24.28 12.56 -13.33
CA LEU A 478 -23.61 12.19 -14.57
C LEU A 478 -23.96 10.74 -14.94
N PRO A 479 -24.48 10.47 -16.15
CA PRO A 479 -24.79 9.11 -16.55
C PRO A 479 -23.56 8.19 -16.50
N PRO A 480 -23.62 7.01 -15.86
CA PRO A 480 -22.48 6.07 -15.77
C PRO A 480 -21.97 5.58 -17.13
N SER A 481 -22.78 5.70 -18.18
CA SER A 481 -22.45 5.37 -19.57
C SER A 481 -21.70 6.48 -20.32
N THR A 482 -21.36 7.57 -19.64
CA THR A 482 -20.60 8.68 -20.25
C THR A 482 -19.17 8.25 -20.51
N ILE A 483 -18.70 8.35 -21.76
CA ILE A 483 -17.35 7.98 -22.19
C ILE A 483 -16.84 9.03 -23.19
N LEU A 484 -15.58 9.45 -23.04
CA LEU A 484 -14.84 10.20 -24.04
C LEU A 484 -13.99 9.23 -24.87
N TYR A 485 -14.16 9.25 -26.20
CA TYR A 485 -13.28 8.59 -27.15
C TYR A 485 -12.31 9.61 -27.72
N VAL A 486 -11.02 9.35 -27.60
CA VAL A 486 -9.95 10.17 -28.15
C VAL A 486 -9.31 9.39 -29.30
N THR A 487 -9.48 9.87 -30.53
CA THR A 487 -8.91 9.25 -31.73
C THR A 487 -7.71 10.06 -32.19
N ASP A 488 -6.52 9.48 -32.19
CA ASP A 488 -5.36 10.03 -32.87
C ASP A 488 -5.56 9.89 -34.38
N LYS A 489 -5.73 11.01 -35.08
CA LYS A 489 -6.01 11.03 -36.53
C LYS A 489 -4.81 10.58 -37.37
N SER A 490 -3.59 10.62 -36.81
CA SER A 490 -2.37 10.23 -37.53
C SER A 490 -2.19 8.70 -37.53
N THR A 491 -2.57 8.03 -36.46
CA THR A 491 -2.41 6.57 -36.27
C THR A 491 -3.74 5.81 -36.42
N GLY A 492 -4.87 6.48 -36.22
CA GLY A 492 -6.18 5.88 -36.09
C GLY A 492 -6.42 5.16 -34.76
N GLU A 493 -5.52 5.27 -33.82
CA GLU A 493 -5.65 4.69 -32.49
C GLU A 493 -6.75 5.41 -31.71
N VAL A 494 -7.56 4.63 -30.98
CA VAL A 494 -8.66 5.14 -30.18
C VAL A 494 -8.44 4.78 -28.71
N SER A 495 -8.33 5.79 -27.89
CA SER A 495 -8.29 5.65 -26.41
C SER A 495 -9.64 6.06 -25.83
N THR A 496 -10.03 5.45 -24.70
CA THR A 496 -11.29 5.75 -24.04
C THR A 496 -11.05 6.22 -22.61
N TYR A 497 -11.75 7.28 -22.21
CA TYR A 497 -11.64 7.89 -20.89
C TYR A 497 -13.02 8.00 -20.26
N LYS A 498 -13.14 7.58 -18.99
CA LYS A 498 -14.38 7.71 -18.23
C LYS A 498 -14.27 8.91 -17.29
N PRO A 499 -15.23 9.83 -17.27
CA PRO A 499 -15.25 10.90 -16.29
C PRO A 499 -15.57 10.32 -14.90
N ARG A 500 -15.01 10.94 -13.86
CA ARG A 500 -15.36 10.61 -12.48
C ARG A 500 -16.84 10.97 -12.22
N GLN A 501 -17.56 10.10 -11.58
CA GLN A 501 -19.00 10.30 -11.32
C GLN A 501 -19.24 11.47 -10.36
N ARG A 502 -18.35 11.68 -9.39
CA ARG A 502 -18.45 12.72 -8.35
C ARG A 502 -18.48 14.15 -8.92
N ASP A 503 -17.66 14.43 -9.94
CA ASP A 503 -17.40 15.80 -10.40
C ASP A 503 -17.33 15.96 -11.92
N GLY A 504 -17.53 14.88 -12.67
CA GLY A 504 -17.47 14.86 -14.13
C GLY A 504 -16.08 15.08 -14.73
N VAL A 505 -15.02 15.07 -13.92
CA VAL A 505 -13.64 15.28 -14.39
C VAL A 505 -13.13 14.08 -15.15
N TYR A 506 -12.54 14.31 -16.30
CA TYR A 506 -11.72 13.34 -17.03
C TYR A 506 -10.35 13.94 -17.33
N VAL A 507 -9.34 13.07 -17.47
CA VAL A 507 -7.96 13.46 -17.79
C VAL A 507 -7.45 12.55 -18.89
N ALA A 508 -6.86 13.11 -19.92
CA ALA A 508 -6.17 12.38 -20.97
C ALA A 508 -4.80 12.99 -21.25
N ILE A 509 -3.82 12.13 -21.52
CA ILE A 509 -2.48 12.57 -21.95
C ILE A 509 -2.41 12.47 -23.45
N LEU A 510 -2.08 13.59 -24.09
CA LEU A 510 -2.02 13.72 -25.53
C LEU A 510 -0.58 13.99 -25.98
N PRO A 511 0.08 13.05 -26.70
CA PRO A 511 1.34 13.31 -27.36
C PRO A 511 1.30 14.54 -28.27
N PRO A 512 2.38 15.36 -28.31
CA PRO A 512 2.43 16.58 -29.13
C PRO A 512 2.53 16.27 -30.62
N CYS A 513 2.39 17.31 -31.44
CA CYS A 513 2.47 17.26 -32.94
C CYS A 513 1.41 16.37 -33.58
N ARG A 514 0.22 16.28 -33.00
CA ARG A 514 -0.85 15.39 -33.50
C ARG A 514 -2.21 16.09 -33.49
N GLU A 515 -3.06 15.63 -34.36
CA GLU A 515 -4.47 16.04 -34.42
C GLU A 515 -5.32 14.90 -33.81
N TYR A 516 -6.20 15.27 -32.89
CA TYR A 516 -7.10 14.34 -32.22
C TYR A 516 -8.55 14.69 -32.49
N ASN A 517 -9.39 13.67 -32.60
CA ASN A 517 -10.83 13.82 -32.52
C ASN A 517 -11.29 13.41 -31.10
N LEU A 518 -12.03 14.29 -30.45
CA LEU A 518 -12.65 14.08 -29.14
C LEU A 518 -14.14 13.82 -29.38
N ASP A 519 -14.62 12.59 -29.11
CA ASP A 519 -16.00 12.18 -29.28
C ASP A 519 -16.61 11.78 -27.93
N TYR A 520 -17.48 12.64 -27.41
CA TYR A 520 -18.16 12.48 -26.13
C TYR A 520 -19.46 11.72 -26.35
N ARG A 521 -19.62 10.59 -25.66
CA ARG A 521 -20.79 9.73 -25.80
C ARG A 521 -21.50 9.48 -24.47
N VAL A 522 -22.83 9.41 -24.56
CA VAL A 522 -23.72 8.96 -23.48
C VAL A 522 -24.62 7.87 -24.04
N ASN A 523 -24.67 6.70 -23.41
CA ASN A 523 -25.39 5.53 -23.93
C ASN A 523 -25.02 5.19 -25.40
N ASP A 524 -23.72 5.21 -25.72
CA ASP A 524 -23.15 4.98 -27.06
C ASP A 524 -23.57 5.98 -28.13
N LYS A 525 -24.25 7.08 -27.79
CA LYS A 525 -24.60 8.15 -28.70
C LYS A 525 -23.67 9.33 -28.52
N THR A 526 -23.10 9.83 -29.62
CA THR A 526 -22.30 11.06 -29.61
C THR A 526 -23.16 12.24 -29.19
N VAL A 527 -22.77 12.90 -28.12
CA VAL A 527 -23.40 14.13 -27.62
C VAL A 527 -22.62 15.37 -28.01
N HIS A 528 -21.30 15.25 -28.18
CA HIS A 528 -20.41 16.28 -28.69
C HIS A 528 -19.24 15.63 -29.42
N SER A 529 -18.69 16.30 -30.45
CA SER A 529 -17.46 15.87 -31.10
C SER A 529 -16.73 17.08 -31.64
N GLU A 530 -15.43 17.14 -31.38
CA GLU A 530 -14.56 18.23 -31.84
C GLU A 530 -13.17 17.69 -32.22
N ASP A 531 -12.49 18.44 -33.08
CA ASP A 531 -11.10 18.18 -33.44
C ASP A 531 -10.18 19.18 -32.74
N ILE A 532 -9.07 18.68 -32.17
CA ILE A 532 -8.04 19.52 -31.56
C ILE A 532 -6.69 19.19 -32.14
N PHE A 533 -5.81 20.18 -32.25
CA PHE A 533 -4.40 20.01 -32.61
C PHE A 533 -3.53 20.32 -31.40
N VAL A 534 -2.60 19.42 -31.08
CA VAL A 534 -1.62 19.58 -30.00
C VAL A 534 -0.31 20.08 -30.64
N GLU A 535 0.13 21.26 -30.19
CA GLU A 535 1.31 21.92 -30.73
C GLU A 535 2.59 21.10 -30.55
N CYS A 536 3.58 21.28 -31.46
CA CYS A 536 4.80 20.49 -31.50
C CYS A 536 5.88 20.94 -30.52
N GLU A 537 5.93 22.21 -30.20
CA GLU A 537 7.02 22.82 -29.42
C GLU A 537 6.56 23.22 -28.02
N SER A 538 5.58 22.55 -27.50
CA SER A 538 5.08 22.91 -26.17
C SER A 538 5.99 22.35 -25.07
N ALA A 539 6.45 23.22 -24.20
CA ALA A 539 6.56 22.92 -22.80
C ALA A 539 5.25 22.24 -22.31
N TYR A 540 5.16 21.82 -21.07
CA TYR A 540 3.91 21.36 -20.51
C TYR A 540 2.73 22.27 -20.91
N GLN A 541 1.67 21.65 -21.43
CA GLN A 541 0.43 22.33 -21.82
C GLN A 541 -0.77 21.66 -21.15
N GLU A 542 -1.66 22.46 -20.60
CA GLU A 542 -2.95 22.02 -20.09
C GLU A 542 -4.08 22.56 -20.99
N ILE A 543 -4.86 21.65 -21.57
CA ILE A 543 -6.06 21.99 -22.34
C ILE A 543 -7.26 21.74 -21.44
N ASN A 544 -8.00 22.80 -21.12
CA ASN A 544 -9.19 22.73 -20.28
C ASN A 544 -10.45 22.76 -21.16
N LYS A 545 -11.37 21.81 -20.95
CA LYS A 545 -12.65 21.68 -21.66
C LYS A 545 -13.81 21.57 -20.69
N GLU A 546 -14.92 22.23 -20.98
CA GLU A 546 -16.17 22.10 -20.25
C GLU A 546 -17.28 21.69 -21.22
N ILE A 547 -17.88 20.55 -20.99
CA ILE A 547 -18.98 19.99 -21.80
C ILE A 547 -20.23 19.96 -20.94
N TYR A 548 -21.24 20.74 -21.34
CA TYR A 548 -22.54 20.79 -20.66
C TYR A 548 -23.51 19.81 -21.33
N LEU A 549 -23.98 18.81 -20.59
CA LEU A 549 -25.02 17.91 -21.05
C LEU A 549 -26.37 18.61 -21.00
N ASN A 550 -27.15 18.52 -22.08
CA ASN A 550 -28.49 19.11 -22.13
C ASN A 550 -29.54 18.08 -21.67
N PRO A 551 -30.62 18.44 -20.92
CA PRO A 551 -31.70 17.51 -20.53
C PRO A 551 -32.31 16.76 -21.71
N VAL A 552 -32.31 17.36 -22.92
CA VAL A 552 -32.82 16.77 -24.16
C VAL A 552 -31.85 15.73 -24.75
N SER A 553 -30.54 15.81 -24.47
CA SER A 553 -29.55 14.85 -24.99
C SER A 553 -29.58 13.49 -24.26
N LEU A 554 -30.23 13.40 -23.12
CA LEU A 554 -30.48 12.14 -22.41
C LEU A 554 -31.63 11.32 -23.07
N GLY A 555 -32.39 11.94 -23.94
CA GLY A 555 -33.50 11.31 -24.69
C GLY A 555 -33.46 11.49 -26.23
N ASP A 556 -32.77 12.49 -26.80
CA ASP A 556 -32.75 12.78 -28.24
C ASP A 556 -31.42 13.46 -28.69
N PRO A 557 -30.84 13.11 -29.86
CA PRO A 557 -29.45 13.44 -30.22
C PRO A 557 -29.24 14.83 -30.83
N ALA A 558 -29.85 15.90 -30.34
CA ALA A 558 -29.63 17.20 -30.94
C ALA A 558 -29.71 18.34 -29.89
N SER A 559 -28.60 18.86 -29.55
CA SER A 559 -28.29 20.26 -29.22
C SER A 559 -27.41 20.44 -27.97
N ILE A 560 -26.15 20.68 -28.24
CA ILE A 560 -25.21 21.27 -27.30
C ILE A 560 -25.07 22.73 -27.67
N VAL A 561 -25.02 23.60 -26.67
CA VAL A 561 -24.72 25.02 -26.87
C VAL A 561 -23.25 25.22 -26.47
N ASP A 562 -22.40 25.38 -27.45
CA ASP A 562 -21.04 25.90 -27.23
C ASP A 562 -21.13 27.31 -26.65
N LEU A 563 -20.57 27.52 -25.48
CA LEU A 563 -20.30 28.88 -25.00
C LEU A 563 -18.98 29.38 -25.66
N PRO A 564 -18.94 30.57 -26.21
CA PRO A 564 -17.73 31.10 -26.87
C PRO A 564 -16.59 31.23 -25.87
N GLU A 565 -15.40 30.80 -26.30
CA GLU A 565 -14.13 31.04 -25.60
C GLU A 565 -13.98 32.54 -25.31
N GLY A 566 -13.76 32.83 -24.03
CA GLY A 566 -13.26 34.15 -23.60
C GLY A 566 -14.27 35.17 -23.07
N SER A 567 -14.89 34.85 -21.95
CA SER A 567 -15.39 35.91 -21.07
C SER A 567 -14.88 35.65 -19.63
N PRO A 568 -14.19 36.63 -19.01
CA PRO A 568 -13.77 36.49 -17.64
C PRO A 568 -14.98 36.39 -16.73
N PRO A 569 -14.93 35.61 -15.63
CA PRO A 569 -16.07 35.44 -14.73
C PRO A 569 -16.45 36.80 -14.13
N GLY A 570 -17.66 37.24 -14.44
CA GLY A 570 -18.25 38.42 -13.86
C GLY A 570 -18.35 38.28 -12.36
N LYS A 571 -17.78 39.23 -11.63
CA LYS A 571 -17.93 39.35 -10.19
C LYS A 571 -19.43 39.36 -9.87
N LYS A 572 -19.91 38.29 -9.26
CA LYS A 572 -21.17 38.32 -8.50
C LYS A 572 -20.84 38.73 -7.06
N GLU A 573 -21.47 39.83 -6.65
CA GLU A 573 -21.47 40.27 -5.26
C GLU A 573 -22.05 39.21 -4.31
N PRO A 574 -21.60 39.15 -3.05
CA PRO A 574 -22.01 38.10 -2.11
C PRO A 574 -23.47 38.29 -1.71
N GLY A 575 -24.32 37.37 -2.08
CA GLY A 575 -25.66 37.21 -1.57
C GLY A 575 -25.64 36.72 -0.13
N GLU A 576 -26.52 37.32 0.69
CA GLU A 576 -26.69 37.04 2.12
C GLU A 576 -26.88 35.55 2.45
N PRO A 577 -26.46 35.11 3.65
CA PRO A 577 -26.54 33.71 4.04
C PRO A 577 -28.00 33.30 4.30
N VAL A 578 -28.41 32.25 3.59
CA VAL A 578 -29.70 31.58 3.86
C VAL A 578 -29.61 30.87 5.20
N LYS A 579 -30.40 31.30 6.17
CA LYS A 579 -30.59 30.65 7.47
C LYS A 579 -31.25 29.29 7.28
N LEU A 580 -30.60 28.24 7.75
CA LEU A 580 -31.20 26.95 8.05
C LEU A 580 -32.25 27.11 9.18
N PRO A 581 -33.44 26.50 9.10
CA PRO A 581 -34.36 26.45 10.23
C PRO A 581 -33.83 25.46 11.27
N SER A 582 -33.66 25.99 12.48
CA SER A 582 -33.43 25.22 13.69
C SER A 582 -34.71 24.55 14.16
N ASP A 583 -34.57 23.29 14.47
CA ASP A 583 -35.09 22.55 15.62
C ASP A 583 -36.51 22.87 16.16
N THR A 584 -37.20 21.80 16.33
CA THR A 584 -37.94 21.31 17.50
C THR A 584 -39.18 20.54 17.06
N THR A 585 -39.33 19.29 17.35
CA THR A 585 -40.14 18.77 18.46
C THR A 585 -40.21 17.23 18.40
N LYS A 586 -39.96 16.66 19.56
CA LYS A 586 -40.29 15.26 19.90
C LYS A 586 -41.80 15.05 19.74
N THR A 587 -42.15 13.97 19.08
CA THR A 587 -43.40 13.25 19.40
C THR A 587 -43.17 11.74 19.18
N THR A 588 -43.15 11.02 20.27
CA THR A 588 -43.36 9.58 20.37
C THR A 588 -44.74 9.26 19.83
N THR A 589 -44.78 8.40 18.82
CA THR A 589 -45.94 7.57 18.54
C THR A 589 -45.49 6.18 18.18
N ASP A 590 -45.86 5.23 19.04
CA ASP A 590 -45.91 3.80 18.75
C ASP A 590 -46.67 3.59 17.45
N LEU A 591 -45.99 2.92 16.50
CA LEU A 591 -46.65 2.24 15.41
C LEU A 591 -46.04 0.83 15.31
N THR A 592 -46.80 -0.10 15.86
CA THR A 592 -46.77 -1.50 15.50
C THR A 592 -47.24 -1.65 14.06
N ASP A 593 -46.33 -2.00 13.16
CA ASP A 593 -46.69 -2.64 11.91
C ASP A 593 -45.70 -3.80 11.66
N GLU A 594 -46.23 -4.99 11.84
CA GLU A 594 -45.70 -6.25 11.32
C GLU A 594 -45.78 -6.21 9.78
N GLU A 595 -44.77 -5.71 9.12
CA GLU A 595 -44.53 -6.08 7.73
C GLU A 595 -44.01 -7.50 7.68
N LYS A 596 -44.88 -8.43 7.37
CA LYS A 596 -44.54 -9.76 6.87
C LYS A 596 -43.81 -9.62 5.55
N GLU A 597 -42.51 -9.44 5.58
CA GLU A 597 -41.63 -9.59 4.42
C GLU A 597 -41.61 -11.09 4.08
N THR A 598 -42.45 -11.49 3.13
CA THR A 598 -42.40 -12.81 2.50
C THR A 598 -41.02 -12.99 1.88
N ALA A 599 -40.31 -14.05 2.28
CA ALA A 599 -39.06 -14.44 1.68
C ALA A 599 -39.18 -14.43 0.16
N PRO A 600 -38.20 -13.83 -0.56
CA PRO A 600 -38.20 -13.94 -2.02
C PRO A 600 -38.20 -15.43 -2.40
N PRO A 601 -38.96 -15.83 -3.41
CA PRO A 601 -38.93 -17.20 -3.89
C PRO A 601 -37.49 -17.55 -4.26
N ARG A 602 -37.09 -18.82 -3.99
CA ARG A 602 -35.81 -19.34 -4.49
C ARG A 602 -35.70 -18.95 -5.96
N PRO A 603 -34.61 -18.25 -6.38
CA PRO A 603 -34.41 -18.06 -7.81
C PRO A 603 -34.46 -19.44 -8.49
N ALA A 604 -35.13 -19.54 -9.59
CA ALA A 604 -35.10 -20.74 -10.44
C ALA A 604 -33.61 -21.05 -10.73
N PRO A 605 -33.21 -22.35 -10.87
CA PRO A 605 -31.83 -22.69 -11.19
C PRO A 605 -31.39 -21.89 -12.41
N ASP A 606 -30.26 -21.21 -12.28
CA ASP A 606 -29.71 -20.42 -13.37
C ASP A 606 -29.38 -21.38 -14.53
N ALA A 607 -30.09 -21.26 -15.66
CA ALA A 607 -29.93 -22.14 -16.81
C ALA A 607 -28.51 -22.13 -17.43
N SER A 608 -27.60 -21.30 -16.93
CA SER A 608 -26.20 -21.24 -17.34
C SER A 608 -25.31 -22.29 -16.67
N TYR A 609 -25.78 -22.96 -15.62
CA TYR A 609 -25.00 -23.98 -14.87
C TYR A 609 -25.57 -25.40 -15.15
N ALA A 610 -24.61 -26.35 -15.21
CA ALA A 610 -24.96 -27.76 -15.47
C ALA A 610 -25.47 -28.47 -14.20
N ASP A 611 -25.02 -28.05 -13.01
CA ASP A 611 -25.50 -28.53 -11.71
C ASP A 611 -25.16 -27.53 -10.56
N GLU A 612 -25.86 -27.67 -9.43
CA GLU A 612 -25.71 -26.84 -8.25
C GLU A 612 -25.82 -27.69 -6.96
N PHE A 613 -24.84 -27.52 -6.06
CA PHE A 613 -24.87 -28.07 -4.71
C PHE A 613 -24.96 -26.96 -3.68
N THR A 614 -25.97 -27.00 -2.80
CA THR A 614 -26.08 -26.06 -1.66
C THR A 614 -26.13 -26.81 -0.34
N LYS A 615 -25.24 -26.44 0.60
CA LYS A 615 -25.22 -26.88 2.00
C LYS A 615 -25.70 -25.76 2.89
N GLN A 616 -26.77 -26.02 3.63
CA GLN A 616 -27.20 -25.17 4.74
C GLN A 616 -26.45 -25.55 6.02
N TYR A 617 -26.05 -24.55 6.81
CA TYR A 617 -25.30 -24.74 8.04
C TYR A 617 -26.14 -24.44 9.29
N ALA A 618 -25.87 -25.18 10.34
CA ALA A 618 -26.20 -24.74 11.70
C ALA A 618 -25.33 -23.55 12.12
N TYR A 619 -25.73 -22.86 13.17
CA TYR A 619 -24.94 -21.77 13.75
C TYR A 619 -23.51 -22.24 14.07
N ASN A 620 -22.50 -21.48 13.63
CA ASN A 620 -21.07 -21.78 13.81
C ASN A 620 -20.57 -23.10 13.19
N ALA A 621 -21.24 -23.66 12.21
CA ALA A 621 -20.77 -24.83 11.47
C ALA A 621 -20.15 -24.43 10.11
N THR A 622 -19.13 -25.18 9.63
CA THR A 622 -18.41 -24.90 8.38
C THR A 622 -18.23 -26.12 7.46
N GLY A 623 -18.33 -27.38 7.94
CA GLY A 623 -17.96 -28.57 7.16
C GLY A 623 -19.02 -29.04 6.16
N ILE A 624 -18.58 -29.59 5.02
CA ILE A 624 -19.40 -30.35 4.08
C ILE A 624 -19.30 -31.84 4.44
N ASP A 625 -20.45 -32.53 4.52
CA ASP A 625 -20.50 -33.96 4.82
C ASP A 625 -20.21 -34.79 3.56
N GLU A 626 -19.16 -35.59 3.58
CA GLU A 626 -18.76 -36.48 2.49
C GLU A 626 -19.81 -37.56 2.17
N GLY A 627 -20.66 -37.88 3.13
CA GLY A 627 -21.78 -38.84 2.96
C GLY A 627 -23.05 -38.21 2.35
N ASP A 628 -23.10 -36.91 2.07
CA ASP A 628 -24.26 -36.27 1.45
C ASP A 628 -24.38 -36.74 -0.02
N ALA A 629 -25.50 -37.41 -0.31
CA ALA A 629 -25.77 -37.95 -1.65
C ALA A 629 -25.80 -36.86 -2.75
N ARG A 630 -26.23 -35.63 -2.40
CA ARG A 630 -26.24 -34.48 -3.32
C ARG A 630 -24.81 -33.97 -3.61
N TRP A 631 -23.94 -34.05 -2.60
CA TRP A 631 -22.53 -33.75 -2.80
C TRP A 631 -21.89 -34.71 -3.78
N ASN A 632 -22.14 -36.00 -3.64
CA ASN A 632 -21.59 -37.00 -4.55
C ASN A 632 -22.17 -36.83 -5.97
N SER A 633 -23.49 -36.55 -6.13
CA SER A 633 -24.08 -36.25 -7.42
C SER A 633 -23.48 -35.04 -8.13
N PHE A 634 -23.21 -33.97 -7.35
CA PHE A 634 -22.51 -32.79 -7.85
C PHE A 634 -21.09 -33.12 -8.33
N LEU A 635 -20.33 -33.92 -7.56
CA LEU A 635 -19.00 -34.39 -7.96
C LEU A 635 -19.05 -35.23 -9.23
N ASP A 636 -20.05 -36.11 -9.40
CA ASP A 636 -20.23 -36.91 -10.62
C ASP A 636 -20.42 -35.99 -11.84
N LYS A 637 -21.13 -34.86 -11.65
CA LYS A 637 -21.33 -33.87 -12.74
C LYS A 637 -20.05 -33.10 -13.04
N VAL A 638 -19.26 -32.78 -12.05
CA VAL A 638 -17.93 -32.16 -12.26
C VAL A 638 -17.05 -33.10 -13.08
N GLU A 639 -17.02 -34.40 -12.76
CA GLU A 639 -16.25 -35.42 -13.51
C GLU A 639 -16.74 -35.55 -14.95
N GLU A 640 -18.08 -35.59 -15.16
CA GLU A 640 -18.65 -35.62 -16.51
C GLU A 640 -18.18 -34.43 -17.37
N LEU A 641 -18.16 -33.22 -16.78
CA LEU A 641 -17.68 -32.00 -17.45
C LEU A 641 -16.19 -32.04 -17.73
N ILE A 642 -15.37 -32.52 -16.80
CA ILE A 642 -13.93 -32.72 -17.00
C ILE A 642 -13.69 -33.70 -18.14
N ALA A 643 -14.41 -34.83 -18.17
CA ALA A 643 -14.28 -35.83 -19.22
C ALA A 643 -14.71 -35.31 -20.61
N LYS A 644 -15.76 -34.46 -20.64
CA LYS A 644 -16.30 -33.89 -21.87
C LYS A 644 -15.51 -32.71 -22.42
N ASN A 645 -15.08 -31.79 -21.55
CA ASN A 645 -14.56 -30.47 -21.93
C ASN A 645 -13.05 -30.33 -21.62
N GLY A 646 -12.44 -31.32 -20.96
CA GLY A 646 -11.08 -31.24 -20.44
C GLY A 646 -10.95 -30.46 -19.14
N THR A 647 -11.93 -29.63 -18.78
CA THR A 647 -11.98 -28.85 -17.54
C THR A 647 -13.42 -28.67 -17.08
N ALA A 648 -13.62 -28.37 -15.77
CA ALA A 648 -14.89 -27.94 -15.20
C ALA A 648 -14.75 -26.58 -14.55
N ASN A 649 -15.63 -25.65 -14.89
CA ASN A 649 -15.65 -24.31 -14.31
C ASN A 649 -16.61 -24.29 -13.12
N VAL A 650 -16.13 -23.84 -11.95
CA VAL A 650 -16.89 -23.84 -10.70
C VAL A 650 -16.96 -22.45 -10.09
N VAL A 651 -18.14 -22.06 -9.66
CA VAL A 651 -18.39 -20.88 -8.83
C VAL A 651 -18.71 -21.32 -7.41
N ILE A 652 -18.09 -20.73 -6.41
CA ILE A 652 -18.33 -20.99 -4.98
C ILE A 652 -18.84 -19.72 -4.32
N GLU A 653 -19.98 -19.80 -3.66
CA GLU A 653 -20.56 -18.70 -2.89
C GLU A 653 -20.88 -19.18 -1.47
N ALA A 654 -20.34 -18.50 -0.45
CA ALA A 654 -20.63 -18.78 0.94
C ALA A 654 -21.33 -17.61 1.64
N SER A 655 -22.15 -17.92 2.62
CA SER A 655 -22.87 -16.90 3.38
C SER A 655 -22.90 -17.21 4.88
N ALA A 656 -22.83 -16.15 5.70
CA ALA A 656 -23.15 -16.17 7.11
C ALA A 656 -24.29 -15.19 7.40
N SER A 657 -25.06 -15.48 8.46
CA SER A 657 -26.08 -14.56 8.96
C SER A 657 -25.46 -13.45 9.80
N LYS A 658 -26.22 -12.40 10.14
CA LYS A 658 -25.79 -11.32 11.04
C LYS A 658 -25.83 -11.67 12.53
N VAL A 659 -25.99 -12.94 12.89
CA VAL A 659 -25.92 -13.44 14.29
C VAL A 659 -24.44 -13.43 14.73
N PRO A 660 -24.05 -12.70 15.78
CA PRO A 660 -22.65 -12.60 16.19
C PRO A 660 -22.04 -13.96 16.53
N THR A 661 -20.86 -14.26 16.00
CA THR A 661 -20.09 -15.47 16.29
C THR A 661 -18.90 -15.15 17.19
N LYS A 662 -18.72 -15.95 18.27
CA LYS A 662 -17.54 -15.85 19.14
C LYS A 662 -16.39 -16.75 18.67
N THR A 663 -16.72 -17.84 17.97
CA THR A 663 -15.76 -18.87 17.54
C THR A 663 -14.87 -18.37 16.39
N PHE A 664 -15.40 -17.53 15.52
CA PHE A 664 -14.74 -17.07 14.29
C PHE A 664 -14.37 -15.58 14.31
N GLY A 665 -14.54 -14.90 15.44
CA GLY A 665 -14.28 -13.47 15.58
C GLY A 665 -15.30 -12.58 14.88
N SER A 666 -15.65 -12.87 13.62
CA SER A 666 -16.66 -12.14 12.85
C SER A 666 -17.50 -13.09 11.97
N ASN A 667 -18.68 -12.62 11.55
CA ASN A 667 -19.52 -13.37 10.60
C ASN A 667 -18.90 -13.42 9.21
N GLU A 668 -18.09 -12.46 8.87
CA GLU A 668 -17.33 -12.42 7.64
C GLU A 668 -16.26 -13.51 7.61
N ASN A 669 -15.50 -13.65 8.69
CA ASN A 669 -14.57 -14.76 8.85
C ASN A 669 -15.27 -16.11 8.81
N LEU A 670 -16.46 -16.23 9.40
CA LEU A 670 -17.26 -17.47 9.33
C LEU A 670 -17.67 -17.78 7.89
N SER A 671 -18.13 -16.79 7.12
CA SER A 671 -18.49 -17.01 5.71
C SER A 671 -17.25 -17.34 4.86
N ARG A 672 -16.13 -16.67 5.10
CA ARG A 672 -14.85 -16.96 4.44
C ARG A 672 -14.38 -18.39 4.72
N GLN A 673 -14.41 -18.83 5.97
CA GLN A 673 -14.02 -20.21 6.33
C GLN A 673 -14.94 -21.25 5.71
N ARG A 674 -16.23 -20.98 5.56
CA ARG A 674 -17.16 -21.87 4.82
C ARG A 674 -16.76 -21.99 3.36
N MET A 675 -16.38 -20.88 2.75
CA MET A 675 -15.93 -20.81 1.37
C MET A 675 -14.63 -21.61 1.17
N GLU A 676 -13.63 -21.38 2.00
CA GLU A 676 -12.33 -22.07 1.92
C GLU A 676 -12.45 -23.57 2.21
N GLU A 677 -13.27 -23.96 3.18
CA GLU A 677 -13.54 -25.38 3.44
C GLU A 677 -14.25 -26.05 2.26
N ALA A 678 -15.21 -25.38 1.63
CA ALA A 678 -15.89 -25.90 0.45
C ALA A 678 -14.93 -26.05 -0.73
N ARG A 679 -14.08 -25.06 -0.96
CA ARG A 679 -13.00 -25.09 -1.97
C ARG A 679 -12.05 -26.26 -1.75
N LYS A 680 -11.52 -26.37 -0.55
CA LYS A 680 -10.63 -27.46 -0.17
C LYS A 680 -11.28 -28.81 -0.36
N ARG A 681 -12.52 -28.99 0.12
CA ARG A 681 -13.28 -30.24 -0.01
C ARG A 681 -13.52 -30.63 -1.46
N LEU A 682 -13.83 -29.68 -2.34
CA LEU A 682 -13.98 -29.93 -3.76
C LEU A 682 -12.68 -30.43 -4.38
N VAL A 683 -11.58 -29.73 -4.14
CA VAL A 683 -10.26 -30.12 -4.64
C VAL A 683 -9.82 -31.50 -4.14
N ASP A 684 -9.99 -31.77 -2.84
CA ASP A 684 -9.62 -33.04 -2.24
C ASP A 684 -10.49 -34.20 -2.77
N ALA A 685 -11.80 -33.97 -2.97
CA ALA A 685 -12.70 -34.96 -3.52
C ALA A 685 -12.37 -35.32 -4.97
N ILE A 686 -12.04 -34.35 -5.81
CA ILE A 686 -11.67 -34.57 -7.22
C ILE A 686 -10.31 -35.31 -7.31
N LYS A 687 -9.35 -34.96 -6.44
CA LYS A 687 -8.09 -35.73 -6.32
C LYS A 687 -8.32 -37.17 -5.87
N ALA A 688 -9.18 -37.39 -4.88
CA ALA A 688 -9.50 -38.72 -4.37
C ALA A 688 -10.18 -39.61 -5.44
N ARG A 689 -10.86 -38.99 -6.41
CA ARG A 689 -11.48 -39.66 -7.57
C ARG A 689 -10.50 -39.86 -8.74
N GLY A 690 -9.21 -39.50 -8.57
CA GLY A 690 -8.13 -39.78 -9.53
C GLY A 690 -7.90 -38.68 -10.57
N HIS A 691 -8.51 -37.49 -10.46
CA HIS A 691 -8.32 -36.38 -11.37
C HIS A 691 -7.28 -35.38 -10.86
N ASN A 692 -6.58 -34.70 -11.79
CA ASN A 692 -5.73 -33.56 -11.43
C ASN A 692 -6.60 -32.35 -11.06
N ALA A 693 -6.28 -31.70 -9.93
CA ALA A 693 -6.97 -30.50 -9.47
C ALA A 693 -6.90 -29.32 -10.45
N ASP A 694 -5.90 -29.25 -11.31
CA ASP A 694 -5.73 -28.21 -12.33
C ASP A 694 -6.84 -28.25 -13.41
N LEU A 695 -7.62 -29.33 -13.45
CA LEU A 695 -8.79 -29.45 -14.33
C LEU A 695 -10.03 -28.72 -13.79
N LEU A 696 -9.98 -28.30 -12.51
CA LEU A 696 -11.00 -27.42 -11.92
C LEU A 696 -10.60 -25.94 -12.12
N ARG A 697 -11.43 -25.20 -12.79
CA ARG A 697 -11.29 -23.75 -12.92
C ARG A 697 -12.29 -23.07 -12.00
N LEU A 698 -11.78 -22.41 -10.95
CA LEU A 698 -12.60 -21.63 -10.02
C LEU A 698 -12.82 -20.24 -10.63
N GLU A 699 -13.99 -20.02 -11.24
CA GLU A 699 -14.32 -18.77 -11.94
C GLU A 699 -14.65 -17.63 -10.99
N ALA A 700 -15.35 -17.93 -9.89
CA ALA A 700 -15.64 -16.96 -8.84
C ALA A 700 -15.70 -17.68 -7.50
N VAL A 701 -15.11 -17.06 -6.47
CA VAL A 701 -15.11 -17.55 -5.10
C VAL A 701 -15.47 -16.37 -4.19
N ASN A 702 -16.74 -16.34 -3.74
CA ASN A 702 -17.30 -15.21 -3.02
C ASN A 702 -17.82 -15.61 -1.65
N HIS A 703 -17.70 -14.70 -0.69
CA HIS A 703 -18.34 -14.85 0.62
C HIS A 703 -19.08 -13.56 1.00
N LYS A 704 -20.14 -13.68 1.80
CA LYS A 704 -20.96 -12.54 2.20
C LYS A 704 -21.62 -12.72 3.56
N VAL A 705 -21.98 -11.63 4.19
CA VAL A 705 -22.80 -11.60 5.41
C VAL A 705 -24.14 -10.97 5.06
N GLN A 706 -25.23 -11.69 5.26
CA GLN A 706 -26.54 -11.21 4.86
C GLN A 706 -27.65 -11.61 5.83
N GLY A 707 -28.83 -11.04 5.64
CA GLY A 707 -30.00 -11.33 6.46
C GLY A 707 -30.39 -10.19 7.42
N PRO A 708 -31.47 -10.37 8.18
CA PRO A 708 -31.99 -9.34 9.07
C PRO A 708 -31.02 -9.02 10.20
N ARG A 709 -31.13 -7.81 10.74
CA ARG A 709 -30.35 -7.38 11.91
C ARG A 709 -30.58 -8.31 13.08
N TYR A 710 -29.52 -8.64 13.80
CA TYR A 710 -29.58 -9.49 14.99
C TYR A 710 -30.40 -8.84 16.11
N ALA A 711 -31.35 -9.60 16.66
CA ALA A 711 -32.30 -9.10 17.66
C ALA A 711 -32.10 -9.75 19.06
N GLY A 712 -30.92 -10.39 19.31
CA GLY A 712 -30.64 -11.04 20.59
C GLY A 712 -31.18 -12.49 20.71
N ASP A 713 -31.68 -13.07 19.61
CA ASP A 713 -32.34 -14.39 19.53
C ASP A 713 -31.52 -15.39 18.67
N PRO A 714 -30.30 -15.83 19.09
CA PRO A 714 -29.39 -16.63 18.26
C PRO A 714 -29.94 -18.00 17.87
N GLN A 715 -30.93 -18.50 18.60
CA GLN A 715 -31.54 -19.81 18.36
C GLN A 715 -32.69 -19.79 17.33
N ASN A 716 -33.02 -18.62 16.81
CA ASN A 716 -34.07 -18.48 15.79
C ASN A 716 -33.54 -18.91 14.42
N THR A 717 -33.53 -20.23 14.18
CA THR A 717 -33.05 -20.84 12.95
C THR A 717 -33.96 -20.52 11.75
N GLU A 718 -35.26 -20.29 11.95
CA GLU A 718 -36.18 -19.90 10.90
C GLU A 718 -35.83 -18.50 10.33
N LYS A 719 -35.45 -17.57 11.21
CA LYS A 719 -35.09 -16.22 10.86
C LYS A 719 -33.70 -16.10 10.21
N TYR A 720 -32.69 -16.81 10.73
CA TYR A 720 -31.28 -16.63 10.36
C TYR A 720 -30.71 -17.80 9.55
N GLY A 721 -31.24 -19.01 9.68
CA GLY A 721 -30.70 -20.24 9.09
C GLY A 721 -30.60 -20.19 7.56
N LYS A 722 -31.57 -19.58 6.90
CA LYS A 722 -31.58 -19.44 5.41
C LYS A 722 -30.42 -18.62 4.84
N PHE A 723 -29.72 -17.85 5.67
CA PHE A 723 -28.55 -17.05 5.28
C PHE A 723 -27.24 -17.72 5.67
N GLN A 724 -27.28 -18.97 6.15
CA GLN A 724 -26.10 -19.71 6.55
C GLN A 724 -25.86 -20.88 5.59
N TYR A 725 -25.14 -20.63 4.49
CA TYR A 725 -24.98 -21.64 3.45
C TYR A 725 -23.65 -21.52 2.71
N VAL A 726 -23.30 -22.57 1.96
CA VAL A 726 -22.38 -22.51 0.83
C VAL A 726 -23.08 -23.11 -0.38
N THR A 727 -22.87 -22.50 -1.54
CA THR A 727 -23.37 -22.98 -2.84
C THR A 727 -22.20 -23.14 -3.80
N LEU A 728 -22.10 -24.30 -4.45
CA LEU A 728 -21.18 -24.57 -5.54
C LEU A 728 -21.99 -24.79 -6.82
N LYS A 729 -21.61 -24.15 -7.90
CA LYS A 729 -22.25 -24.28 -9.22
C LYS A 729 -21.18 -24.67 -10.23
N VAL A 730 -21.51 -25.60 -11.14
CA VAL A 730 -20.55 -26.09 -12.16
C VAL A 730 -21.11 -25.95 -13.56
N ARG A 731 -20.26 -25.56 -14.54
CA ARG A 731 -20.57 -25.47 -15.96
C ARG A 731 -19.41 -25.87 -16.87
#